data_93406566f32accf25826c78d87f4ffad
#
_entry.id   93406566f32accf25826c78d87f4ffad
#
_cell.length_a   1.000
_cell.length_b   1.000
_cell.length_c   1.000
_cell.angle_alpha   90.00
_cell.angle_beta   90.00
_cell.angle_gamma   90.00
#
_symmetry.space_group_name_H-M   'P 1'
#
loop_
_entity.id
_entity.type
_entity.pdbx_description
1 polymer ?
#
loop_
_entity_poly.entity_id
_entity_poly.type
_entity_poly.pdbx_seq_one_letter_code
_entity_poly.pdbx_strand_id
1 'polypeptide(L)'
;MGALHDIGKASPAFQKYIRARGPSPDHSTAGAVAALQHYGDVWGWLMAFGIAGHHAGLANGRDAGGDLTPLRERLSAHPPAPLLAGVELPDPSAVRRSIKDRNGFSRAFLARMLFSCLIDADRLATEAFYTAAKDEQVERGCPLDLKTLRDRLAAHMADKAAGLDQPLSPVNALRARVLDTVVTRAALPPGLFSLTVPTGGGKTLASLAFALNHATAHGEGHGMRRVIYVIPFTSIVEQTADTFRKALGSFDAVLEHHSNYDPETDWRDQPNDEGADGGRKLRLAAENWDRPVVVTTAVQFFESLFSNRTGRCRKLHNIAGSVVVLDEAQTLPLKFLRPCLEAVRDLAQHYRCSVVLCTATQPAVLAPTEQKPRGFRDGLKDVRELAPDPIALYRELKRVTVTRVEQPLGVAALAERLTEAPQGLCIVNNRRHARDLYRAIREQPGARMLTTSLCGAHRRAVLAEIRENLKERRPVRLVATSLIEAGVDISFSVVYRAEAGLDSIAQAAGRCNRDGELGAGAGQVFVFKPEDSERHKPPAELKQFAETARGILGRHADPLSLDAIEDYFGELYWLHDGHGTLDGAMIGKGTNAQRGILPSLDDTCKSLDFRFADIAAAFRIIEDAQAPVIVPYGPATKEIAELVNDLQFVKTPGAIARKLQPYVVQIPRRERQRLIDAGAAKFIRREEFGDQFVLLTNTGLYGEQDGLNWDDPTYQSVESSMF
;
A
#
# COMPACT_ATOMS: atom_id res chain seq x y z
N MET A 1 -15.88 5.11 26.89
CA MET A 1 -15.75 3.73 26.40
C MET A 1 -14.86 2.90 27.31
N GLY A 2 -13.68 3.35 27.72
CA GLY A 2 -12.77 2.62 28.60
C GLY A 2 -13.40 2.18 29.93
N ALA A 3 -14.19 3.04 30.60
CA ALA A 3 -14.88 2.68 31.82
C ALA A 3 -16.01 1.64 31.67
N LEU A 4 -16.52 1.47 30.42
CA LEU A 4 -17.68 0.62 30.14
C LEU A 4 -17.35 -0.72 29.51
N HIS A 5 -16.22 -0.85 28.80
CA HIS A 5 -15.98 -1.99 27.88
C HIS A 5 -15.99 -3.35 28.61
N ASP A 6 -15.57 -3.37 29.86
CA ASP A 6 -15.38 -4.56 30.68
C ASP A 6 -16.37 -4.68 31.89
N ILE A 7 -17.39 -3.84 32.00
CA ILE A 7 -18.32 -3.89 33.14
C ILE A 7 -19.01 -5.26 33.28
N GLY A 8 -19.21 -5.97 32.18
CA GLY A 8 -19.78 -7.32 32.19
C GLY A 8 -18.91 -8.35 32.91
N LYS A 9 -17.61 -8.08 33.11
CA LYS A 9 -16.72 -8.94 33.91
C LYS A 9 -17.14 -9.03 35.38
N ALA A 10 -17.88 -8.04 35.88
CA ALA A 10 -18.47 -8.10 37.23
C ALA A 10 -19.69 -9.02 37.35
N SER A 11 -20.25 -9.52 36.26
CA SER A 11 -21.41 -10.41 36.27
C SER A 11 -21.11 -11.72 37.02
N PRO A 12 -22.11 -12.30 37.72
CA PRO A 12 -21.94 -13.58 38.44
C PRO A 12 -21.44 -14.71 37.51
N ALA A 13 -21.89 -14.71 36.23
CA ALA A 13 -21.47 -15.69 35.23
C ALA A 13 -19.97 -15.57 34.92
N PHE A 14 -19.47 -14.35 34.70
CA PHE A 14 -18.06 -14.12 34.45
C PHE A 14 -17.19 -14.38 35.69
N GLN A 15 -17.64 -13.99 36.86
CA GLN A 15 -16.95 -14.28 38.14
C GLN A 15 -16.85 -15.79 38.41
N LYS A 16 -17.86 -16.57 38.02
CA LYS A 16 -17.83 -18.05 38.10
C LYS A 16 -16.81 -18.59 37.08
N TYR A 17 -16.78 -18.06 35.84
CA TYR A 17 -15.83 -18.46 34.81
C TYR A 17 -14.38 -18.29 35.26
N ILE A 18 -14.02 -17.13 35.82
CA ILE A 18 -12.66 -16.87 36.31
C ILE A 18 -12.23 -17.90 37.37
N ARG A 19 -13.14 -18.32 38.28
CA ARG A 19 -12.82 -19.23 39.37
C ARG A 19 -12.83 -20.70 38.97
N ALA A 20 -13.74 -21.12 38.09
CA ALA A 20 -14.04 -22.52 37.83
C ALA A 20 -13.61 -23.07 36.46
N ARG A 21 -13.02 -22.24 35.59
CA ARG A 21 -12.67 -22.56 34.21
C ARG A 21 -13.84 -23.23 33.45
N GLY A 22 -14.56 -22.45 32.67
CA GLY A 22 -15.65 -22.88 31.79
C GLY A 22 -15.60 -22.11 30.48
N PRO A 23 -16.61 -22.19 29.59
CA PRO A 23 -16.73 -21.33 28.44
C PRO A 23 -16.85 -19.86 28.89
N SER A 24 -16.09 -18.96 28.23
CA SER A 24 -16.12 -17.52 28.55
C SER A 24 -17.48 -16.93 28.19
N PRO A 25 -18.25 -16.34 29.15
CA PRO A 25 -19.48 -15.65 28.81
C PRO A 25 -19.21 -14.32 28.12
N ASP A 26 -20.18 -13.82 27.37
CA ASP A 26 -20.11 -12.47 26.78
C ASP A 26 -20.11 -11.42 27.91
N HIS A 27 -19.06 -10.63 27.97
CA HIS A 27 -18.91 -9.54 28.94
C HIS A 27 -18.93 -8.15 28.30
N SER A 28 -18.73 -8.08 26.98
CA SER A 28 -18.61 -6.81 26.24
C SER A 28 -19.97 -6.20 25.92
N THR A 29 -21.01 -6.99 25.72
CA THR A 29 -22.34 -6.49 25.37
C THR A 29 -22.99 -5.68 26.51
N ALA A 30 -22.74 -6.05 27.76
CA ALA A 30 -23.23 -5.30 28.92
C ALA A 30 -22.79 -3.82 28.91
N GLY A 31 -21.52 -3.56 28.56
CA GLY A 31 -20.99 -2.20 28.44
C GLY A 31 -21.57 -1.44 27.25
N ALA A 32 -21.89 -2.13 26.14
CA ALA A 32 -22.54 -1.53 24.99
C ALA A 32 -23.98 -1.09 25.31
N VAL A 33 -24.74 -1.90 26.04
CA VAL A 33 -26.09 -1.55 26.56
C VAL A 33 -26.01 -0.33 27.46
N ALA A 34 -25.08 -0.30 28.42
CA ALA A 34 -24.88 0.84 29.32
C ALA A 34 -24.50 2.14 28.53
N ALA A 35 -23.68 2.04 27.48
CA ALA A 35 -23.36 3.18 26.67
C ALA A 35 -24.58 3.77 25.93
N LEU A 36 -25.48 2.92 25.42
CA LEU A 36 -26.73 3.35 24.81
C LEU A 36 -27.65 4.05 25.79
N GLN A 37 -27.81 3.50 27.00
CA GLN A 37 -28.66 4.07 28.05
C GLN A 37 -28.16 5.44 28.52
N HIS A 38 -26.84 5.60 28.66
CA HIS A 38 -26.26 6.82 29.21
C HIS A 38 -26.05 7.93 28.14
N TYR A 39 -25.59 7.58 26.95
CA TYR A 39 -25.21 8.56 25.90
C TYR A 39 -26.26 8.71 24.78
N GLY A 40 -27.34 7.91 24.81
CA GLY A 40 -28.47 8.00 23.86
C GLY A 40 -28.16 7.47 22.45
N ASP A 41 -29.12 7.73 21.54
CA ASP A 41 -29.24 7.00 20.28
C ASP A 41 -28.09 7.20 19.26
N VAL A 42 -27.37 8.30 19.27
CA VAL A 42 -26.30 8.53 18.31
C VAL A 42 -24.94 8.17 18.89
N TRP A 43 -24.54 8.83 19.96
CA TRP A 43 -23.25 8.58 20.59
C TRP A 43 -23.18 7.20 21.25
N GLY A 44 -24.27 6.79 21.93
CA GLY A 44 -24.36 5.46 22.50
C GLY A 44 -24.20 4.36 21.47
N TRP A 45 -24.80 4.49 20.28
CA TRP A 45 -24.64 3.53 19.18
C TRP A 45 -23.20 3.48 18.63
N LEU A 46 -22.58 4.63 18.38
CA LEU A 46 -21.19 4.68 17.89
C LEU A 46 -20.23 4.04 18.90
N MET A 47 -20.46 4.27 20.20
CA MET A 47 -19.68 3.65 21.28
C MET A 47 -19.97 2.15 21.42
N ALA A 48 -21.25 1.74 21.27
CA ALA A 48 -21.67 0.35 21.41
C ALA A 48 -21.01 -0.57 20.40
N PHE A 49 -20.82 -0.14 19.13
CA PHE A 49 -20.06 -0.89 18.16
C PHE A 49 -18.65 -1.21 18.66
N GLY A 50 -17.94 -0.20 19.14
CA GLY A 50 -16.57 -0.35 19.62
C GLY A 50 -16.49 -1.21 20.89
N ILE A 51 -17.40 -0.97 21.84
CA ILE A 51 -17.43 -1.71 23.12
C ILE A 51 -17.77 -3.18 22.87
N ALA A 52 -18.84 -3.46 22.12
CA ALA A 52 -19.23 -4.84 21.81
C ALA A 52 -18.19 -5.58 20.98
N GLY A 53 -17.44 -4.84 20.15
CA GLY A 53 -16.47 -5.39 19.21
C GLY A 53 -15.02 -5.50 19.70
N HIS A 54 -14.67 -5.04 20.91
CA HIS A 54 -13.26 -4.84 21.30
C HIS A 54 -12.40 -6.11 21.31
N HIS A 55 -13.00 -7.30 21.41
CA HIS A 55 -12.31 -8.57 21.22
C HIS A 55 -12.45 -9.15 19.81
N ALA A 56 -13.68 -9.17 19.27
CA ALA A 56 -14.01 -9.88 18.04
C ALA A 56 -13.94 -9.03 16.76
N GLY A 57 -13.98 -7.71 16.90
CA GLY A 57 -14.08 -6.75 15.78
C GLY A 57 -15.48 -6.14 15.65
N LEU A 58 -15.60 -5.15 14.77
CA LEU A 58 -16.86 -4.44 14.52
C LEU A 58 -17.81 -5.34 13.72
N ALA A 59 -18.95 -5.70 14.32
CA ALA A 59 -20.02 -6.44 13.65
C ALA A 59 -20.86 -5.51 12.76
N ASN A 60 -21.73 -6.09 11.91
CA ASN A 60 -22.79 -5.33 11.26
C ASN A 60 -23.84 -4.88 12.29
N GLY A 61 -24.57 -3.80 11.99
CA GLY A 61 -25.61 -3.28 12.87
C GLY A 61 -26.81 -4.23 12.97
N ARG A 62 -27.32 -4.71 11.83
CA ARG A 62 -28.55 -5.52 11.77
C ARG A 62 -28.36 -6.89 11.13
N ASP A 63 -27.78 -6.95 9.95
CA ASP A 63 -27.68 -8.18 9.18
C ASP A 63 -26.42 -8.97 9.61
N ALA A 64 -26.50 -10.32 9.55
CA ALA A 64 -25.33 -11.15 9.80
C ALA A 64 -24.24 -10.88 8.76
N GLY A 65 -23.03 -10.60 9.21
CA GLY A 65 -21.85 -10.36 8.39
C GLY A 65 -20.67 -11.20 8.84
N GLY A 66 -20.31 -12.20 8.03
CA GLY A 66 -19.32 -13.20 8.42
C GLY A 66 -19.77 -14.01 9.63
N ASP A 67 -18.85 -14.27 10.57
CA ASP A 67 -19.09 -15.08 11.75
C ASP A 67 -19.52 -14.24 12.99
N LEU A 68 -19.76 -12.93 12.79
CA LEU A 68 -20.09 -12.01 13.88
C LEU A 68 -21.61 -11.84 14.02
N THR A 69 -22.13 -12.04 15.23
CA THR A 69 -23.53 -11.73 15.57
C THR A 69 -23.79 -10.22 15.43
N PRO A 70 -24.87 -9.81 14.74
CA PRO A 70 -25.21 -8.41 14.57
C PRO A 70 -25.37 -7.66 15.91
N LEU A 71 -24.98 -6.38 15.92
CA LEU A 71 -25.01 -5.59 17.16
C LEU A 71 -26.42 -5.50 17.75
N ARG A 72 -27.46 -5.27 16.93
CA ARG A 72 -28.85 -5.19 17.42
C ARG A 72 -29.30 -6.48 18.08
N GLU A 73 -28.98 -7.62 17.50
CA GLU A 73 -29.31 -8.93 18.07
C GLU A 73 -28.64 -9.13 19.43
N ARG A 74 -27.34 -8.82 19.53
CA ARG A 74 -26.60 -8.88 20.80
C ARG A 74 -27.21 -7.99 21.88
N LEU A 75 -27.54 -6.74 21.52
CA LEU A 75 -28.11 -5.78 22.45
C LEU A 75 -29.51 -6.19 22.95
N SER A 76 -30.33 -6.78 22.04
CA SER A 76 -31.70 -7.23 22.42
C SER A 76 -31.69 -8.48 23.32
N ALA A 77 -30.66 -9.31 23.20
CA ALA A 77 -30.51 -10.51 24.04
C ALA A 77 -29.95 -10.24 25.45
N HIS A 78 -29.46 -9.04 25.73
CA HIS A 78 -28.83 -8.71 27.01
C HIS A 78 -29.69 -7.73 27.82
N PRO A 79 -30.00 -8.07 29.08
CA PRO A 79 -30.68 -7.14 29.99
C PRO A 79 -29.76 -5.95 30.32
N PRO A 80 -30.34 -4.80 30.71
CA PRO A 80 -29.56 -3.69 31.21
C PRO A 80 -28.65 -4.11 32.38
N ALA A 81 -27.35 -3.80 32.23
CA ALA A 81 -26.41 -4.06 33.34
C ALA A 81 -26.35 -2.81 34.23
N PRO A 82 -26.45 -2.97 35.54
CA PRO A 82 -26.26 -1.85 36.47
C PRO A 82 -24.82 -1.36 36.35
N LEU A 83 -24.65 -0.04 36.39
CA LEU A 83 -23.32 0.56 36.54
C LEU A 83 -22.72 0.12 37.87
N LEU A 84 -21.45 -0.24 37.85
CA LEU A 84 -20.73 -0.58 39.07
C LEU A 84 -20.65 0.66 40.00
N ALA A 85 -20.81 0.46 41.29
CA ALA A 85 -20.63 1.52 42.27
C ALA A 85 -19.21 2.12 42.16
N GLY A 86 -19.13 3.44 42.07
CA GLY A 86 -17.86 4.17 41.90
C GLY A 86 -17.38 4.38 40.46
N VAL A 87 -18.11 3.93 39.44
CA VAL A 87 -17.84 4.28 38.05
C VAL A 87 -18.54 5.59 37.71
N GLU A 88 -17.76 6.67 37.64
CA GLU A 88 -18.24 7.96 37.17
C GLU A 88 -18.11 8.03 35.66
N LEU A 89 -19.21 8.28 34.97
CA LEU A 89 -19.22 8.49 33.52
C LEU A 89 -19.25 9.99 33.20
N PRO A 90 -18.51 10.46 32.19
CA PRO A 90 -18.59 11.83 31.70
C PRO A 90 -20.05 12.19 31.37
N ASP A 91 -20.43 13.44 31.67
CA ASP A 91 -21.75 13.96 31.32
C ASP A 91 -21.98 13.85 29.81
N PRO A 92 -23.13 13.32 29.37
CA PRO A 92 -23.48 13.24 27.94
C PRO A 92 -23.37 14.58 27.21
N SER A 93 -23.59 15.72 27.86
CA SER A 93 -23.43 17.06 27.30
C SER A 93 -22.00 17.37 26.90
N ALA A 94 -21.00 16.86 27.59
CA ALA A 94 -19.59 17.04 27.29
C ALA A 94 -19.17 16.31 25.99
N VAL A 95 -19.92 15.27 25.61
CA VAL A 95 -19.66 14.46 24.39
C VAL A 95 -20.45 14.98 23.19
N ARG A 96 -21.48 15.83 23.38
CA ARG A 96 -22.38 16.33 22.34
C ARG A 96 -21.75 17.38 21.44
N ARG A 97 -20.56 17.17 20.87
CA ARG A 97 -20.17 17.90 19.68
C ARG A 97 -21.08 17.51 18.52
N SER A 98 -21.47 18.49 17.71
CA SER A 98 -22.39 18.26 16.58
C SER A 98 -21.86 17.16 15.66
N ILE A 99 -22.64 16.08 15.47
CA ILE A 99 -22.42 15.07 14.43
C ILE A 99 -23.40 15.31 13.28
N LYS A 100 -24.24 16.36 13.38
CA LYS A 100 -25.36 16.60 12.45
C LYS A 100 -24.89 16.78 11.02
N ASP A 101 -23.73 17.37 10.83
CA ASP A 101 -23.16 17.68 9.50
C ASP A 101 -22.32 16.52 8.91
N ARG A 102 -22.24 15.38 9.60
CA ARG A 102 -21.49 14.20 9.13
C ARG A 102 -22.41 13.29 8.32
N ASN A 103 -21.94 12.91 7.11
CA ASN A 103 -22.58 11.92 6.24
C ASN A 103 -22.42 10.48 6.80
N GLY A 104 -22.96 9.48 6.10
CA GLY A 104 -22.88 8.08 6.52
C GLY A 104 -21.46 7.58 6.68
N PHE A 105 -20.56 7.93 5.74
CA PHE A 105 -19.14 7.57 5.81
C PHE A 105 -18.49 8.16 7.07
N SER A 106 -18.62 9.47 7.28
CA SER A 106 -17.96 10.17 8.39
C SER A 106 -18.43 9.69 9.77
N ARG A 107 -19.70 9.28 9.91
CA ARG A 107 -20.21 8.65 11.17
C ARG A 107 -19.64 7.26 11.37
N ALA A 108 -19.64 6.42 10.35
CA ALA A 108 -19.06 5.09 10.42
C ALA A 108 -17.54 5.14 10.67
N PHE A 109 -16.86 6.11 10.07
CA PHE A 109 -15.42 6.30 10.27
C PHE A 109 -15.13 6.76 11.71
N LEU A 110 -15.97 7.66 12.29
CA LEU A 110 -15.87 8.04 13.69
C LEU A 110 -16.01 6.83 14.63
N ALA A 111 -16.95 5.91 14.36
CA ALA A 111 -17.06 4.67 15.14
C ALA A 111 -15.77 3.84 15.09
N ARG A 112 -15.12 3.73 13.92
CA ARG A 112 -13.81 3.06 13.79
C ARG A 112 -12.70 3.77 14.56
N MET A 113 -12.68 5.10 14.56
CA MET A 113 -11.69 5.90 15.30
C MET A 113 -11.86 5.72 16.82
N LEU A 114 -13.10 5.75 17.33
CA LEU A 114 -13.42 5.47 18.74
C LEU A 114 -13.03 4.03 19.11
N PHE A 115 -13.32 3.07 18.23
CA PHE A 115 -12.91 1.69 18.40
C PHE A 115 -11.38 1.55 18.45
N SER A 116 -10.65 2.23 17.56
CA SER A 116 -9.19 2.25 17.56
C SER A 116 -8.61 2.74 18.89
N CYS A 117 -9.13 3.85 19.41
CA CYS A 117 -8.70 4.36 20.72
C CYS A 117 -8.94 3.34 21.84
N LEU A 118 -10.11 2.68 21.85
CA LEU A 118 -10.45 1.71 22.89
C LEU A 118 -9.51 0.50 22.85
N ILE A 119 -9.36 -0.13 21.69
CA ILE A 119 -8.55 -1.36 21.60
C ILE A 119 -7.06 -1.12 21.81
N ASP A 120 -6.54 0.06 21.44
CA ASP A 120 -5.14 0.37 21.72
C ASP A 120 -4.93 0.64 23.23
N ALA A 121 -5.81 1.41 23.86
CA ALA A 121 -5.74 1.67 25.29
C ALA A 121 -5.87 0.39 26.13
N ASP A 122 -6.81 -0.51 25.78
CA ASP A 122 -6.99 -1.79 26.45
C ASP A 122 -5.75 -2.69 26.34
N ARG A 123 -5.16 -2.77 25.14
CA ARG A 123 -3.95 -3.57 24.92
C ARG A 123 -2.72 -2.97 25.61
N LEU A 124 -2.55 -1.65 25.60
CA LEU A 124 -1.45 -0.98 26.31
C LEU A 124 -1.58 -1.15 27.82
N ALA A 125 -2.79 -1.04 28.37
CA ALA A 125 -3.03 -1.28 29.81
C ALA A 125 -2.74 -2.75 30.18
N THR A 126 -3.14 -3.69 29.35
CA THR A 126 -2.86 -5.12 29.53
C THR A 126 -1.35 -5.40 29.47
N GLU A 127 -0.65 -4.83 28.50
CA GLU A 127 0.81 -4.94 28.37
C GLU A 127 1.51 -4.37 29.61
N ALA A 128 1.15 -3.17 30.05
CA ALA A 128 1.71 -2.55 31.25
C ALA A 128 1.52 -3.40 32.50
N PHE A 129 0.35 -4.03 32.65
CA PHE A 129 0.08 -4.93 33.75
C PHE A 129 0.99 -6.17 33.77
N TYR A 130 1.14 -6.84 32.62
CA TYR A 130 1.97 -8.04 32.53
C TYR A 130 3.46 -7.75 32.62
N THR A 131 3.93 -6.63 32.09
CA THR A 131 5.34 -6.24 32.19
C THR A 131 5.71 -5.84 33.62
N ALA A 132 4.84 -5.10 34.30
CA ALA A 132 5.02 -4.81 35.74
C ALA A 132 5.05 -6.08 36.61
N ALA A 133 4.21 -7.08 36.29
CA ALA A 133 4.19 -8.35 37.00
C ALA A 133 5.45 -9.21 36.80
N LYS A 134 6.22 -8.95 35.73
CA LYS A 134 7.48 -9.65 35.41
C LYS A 134 8.73 -8.84 35.72
N ASP A 135 8.58 -7.64 36.23
CA ASP A 135 9.67 -6.67 36.43
C ASP A 135 10.41 -6.34 35.13
N GLU A 136 9.68 -6.38 34.00
CA GLU A 136 10.18 -6.02 32.68
C GLU A 136 9.78 -4.56 32.34
N GLN A 137 10.60 -3.87 31.56
CA GLN A 137 10.23 -2.57 30.99
C GLN A 137 10.00 -2.73 29.48
N VAL A 138 8.89 -2.19 28.97
CA VAL A 138 8.62 -2.10 27.55
C VAL A 138 8.67 -0.64 27.14
N GLU A 139 9.70 -0.28 26.41
CA GLU A 139 9.81 1.06 25.83
C GLU A 139 9.00 1.14 24.54
N ARG A 140 8.10 2.11 24.48
CA ARG A 140 7.33 2.51 23.29
C ARG A 140 7.66 3.95 22.89
N GLY A 141 7.26 4.33 21.68
CA GLY A 141 7.54 5.67 21.16
C GLY A 141 8.96 5.81 20.61
N CYS A 142 9.30 7.02 20.18
CA CYS A 142 10.62 7.42 19.69
C CYS A 142 11.04 8.68 20.44
N PRO A 143 12.29 8.78 20.92
CA PRO A 143 12.77 9.97 21.65
C PRO A 143 12.97 11.19 20.74
N LEU A 144 13.01 11.01 19.41
CA LEU A 144 13.23 12.09 18.46
C LEU A 144 11.89 12.74 18.08
N ASP A 145 11.83 14.06 18.21
CA ASP A 145 10.70 14.87 17.77
C ASP A 145 10.81 15.25 16.27
N LEU A 146 9.72 15.74 15.70
CA LEU A 146 9.66 16.14 14.29
C LEU A 146 10.59 17.31 13.97
N LYS A 147 10.86 18.21 14.91
CA LYS A 147 11.77 19.34 14.75
C LYS A 147 13.21 18.85 14.54
N THR A 148 13.65 17.93 15.40
CA THR A 148 14.98 17.32 15.27
C THR A 148 15.12 16.60 13.94
N LEU A 149 14.09 15.84 13.51
CA LEU A 149 14.10 15.13 12.23
C LEU A 149 14.11 16.08 11.03
N ARG A 150 13.36 17.19 11.09
CA ARG A 150 13.40 18.26 10.08
C ARG A 150 14.80 18.84 9.95
N ASP A 151 15.44 19.17 11.08
CA ASP A 151 16.77 19.81 11.08
C ASP A 151 17.84 18.85 10.54
N ARG A 152 17.76 17.54 10.86
CA ARG A 152 18.62 16.50 10.27
C ARG A 152 18.43 16.38 8.77
N LEU A 153 17.18 16.38 8.29
CA LEU A 153 16.91 16.35 6.85
C LEU A 153 17.47 17.58 6.15
N ALA A 154 17.32 18.77 6.73
CA ALA A 154 17.87 20.00 6.18
C ALA A 154 19.41 19.94 6.08
N ALA A 155 20.11 19.45 7.11
CA ALA A 155 21.54 19.23 7.09
C ALA A 155 21.95 18.23 5.99
N HIS A 156 21.27 17.07 5.91
CA HIS A 156 21.52 16.08 4.85
C HIS A 156 21.36 16.65 3.44
N MET A 157 20.33 17.48 3.22
CA MET A 157 20.10 18.12 1.93
C MET A 157 21.16 19.18 1.61
N ALA A 158 21.63 19.92 2.60
CA ALA A 158 22.72 20.88 2.45
C ALA A 158 24.05 20.19 2.11
N ASP A 159 24.40 19.10 2.80
CA ASP A 159 25.59 18.30 2.53
C ASP A 159 25.57 17.73 1.11
N LYS A 160 24.40 17.20 0.70
CA LYS A 160 24.20 16.68 -0.65
C LYS A 160 24.35 17.79 -1.70
N ALA A 161 23.86 18.99 -1.45
CA ALA A 161 23.99 20.14 -2.34
C ALA A 161 25.46 20.61 -2.44
N ALA A 162 26.20 20.63 -1.32
CA ALA A 162 27.61 20.99 -1.28
C ALA A 162 28.52 20.03 -2.07
N GLY A 163 28.12 18.76 -2.18
CA GLY A 163 28.82 17.75 -2.97
C GLY A 163 28.55 17.78 -4.47
N LEU A 164 27.75 18.73 -4.98
CA LEU A 164 27.44 18.83 -6.41
C LEU A 164 28.43 19.77 -7.12
N ASP A 165 28.75 19.41 -8.39
CA ASP A 165 29.57 20.24 -9.26
C ASP A 165 28.91 21.60 -9.53
N GLN A 166 29.72 22.64 -9.62
CA GLN A 166 29.28 23.99 -9.98
C GLN A 166 29.79 24.38 -11.37
N PRO A 167 28.95 25.01 -12.22
CA PRO A 167 27.53 25.34 -11.98
C PRO A 167 26.64 24.07 -11.93
N LEU A 168 25.53 24.16 -11.19
CA LEU A 168 24.58 23.05 -11.07
C LEU A 168 24.08 22.61 -12.44
N SER A 169 23.95 21.31 -12.63
CA SER A 169 23.23 20.80 -13.81
C SER A 169 21.78 21.30 -13.82
N PRO A 170 21.13 21.46 -15.00
CA PRO A 170 19.75 21.94 -15.09
C PRO A 170 18.78 21.13 -14.20
N VAL A 171 18.98 19.82 -14.10
CA VAL A 171 18.18 18.94 -13.24
C VAL A 171 18.38 19.23 -11.76
N ASN A 172 19.62 19.47 -11.31
CA ASN A 172 19.91 19.77 -9.91
C ASN A 172 19.44 21.17 -9.52
N ALA A 173 19.54 22.16 -10.40
CA ALA A 173 18.97 23.49 -10.21
C ALA A 173 17.45 23.43 -10.04
N LEU A 174 16.78 22.60 -10.85
CA LEU A 174 15.34 22.38 -10.75
C LEU A 174 14.96 21.68 -9.43
N ARG A 175 15.71 20.65 -9.03
CA ARG A 175 15.48 19.95 -7.75
C ARG A 175 15.63 20.93 -6.56
N ALA A 176 16.61 21.80 -6.60
CA ALA A 176 16.79 22.83 -5.57
C ALA A 176 15.61 23.80 -5.53
N ARG A 177 15.12 24.27 -6.68
CA ARG A 177 13.93 25.13 -6.79
C ARG A 177 12.67 24.47 -6.25
N VAL A 178 12.45 23.17 -6.56
CA VAL A 178 11.31 22.41 -6.02
C VAL A 178 11.43 22.31 -4.50
N LEU A 179 12.60 21.94 -3.96
CA LEU A 179 12.82 21.81 -2.53
C LEU A 179 12.55 23.13 -1.78
N ASP A 180 13.11 24.24 -2.24
CA ASP A 180 12.93 25.57 -1.64
C ASP A 180 11.44 25.97 -1.63
N THR A 181 10.74 25.74 -2.74
CA THR A 181 9.32 26.05 -2.86
C THR A 181 8.47 25.24 -1.89
N VAL A 182 8.69 23.94 -1.76
CA VAL A 182 7.89 23.10 -0.85
C VAL A 182 8.15 23.43 0.61
N VAL A 183 9.39 23.79 0.97
CA VAL A 183 9.74 24.23 2.33
C VAL A 183 9.05 25.56 2.66
N THR A 184 9.08 26.52 1.74
CA THR A 184 8.38 27.81 1.90
C THR A 184 6.86 27.60 2.03
N ARG A 185 6.27 26.73 1.21
CA ARG A 185 4.83 26.44 1.24
C ARG A 185 4.38 25.60 2.44
N ALA A 186 5.31 25.07 3.22
CA ALA A 186 4.98 24.32 4.45
C ALA A 186 4.28 25.17 5.53
N ALA A 187 4.37 26.49 5.48
CA ALA A 187 3.63 27.41 6.35
C ALA A 187 2.14 27.57 5.99
N LEU A 188 1.70 27.09 4.82
CA LEU A 188 0.30 27.16 4.41
C LEU A 188 -0.61 26.44 5.43
N PRO A 189 -1.88 26.89 5.62
CA PRO A 189 -2.82 26.24 6.54
C PRO A 189 -2.98 24.75 6.25
N PRO A 190 -3.24 23.90 7.25
CA PRO A 190 -3.53 22.47 7.03
C PRO A 190 -4.66 22.22 6.03
N GLY A 191 -4.64 21.07 5.37
CA GLY A 191 -5.65 20.68 4.40
C GLY A 191 -5.11 19.79 3.29
N LEU A 192 -5.63 19.96 2.07
CA LEU A 192 -5.28 19.13 0.92
C LEU A 192 -4.25 19.84 0.03
N PHE A 193 -3.26 19.06 -0.41
CA PHE A 193 -2.18 19.53 -1.27
C PHE A 193 -1.92 18.57 -2.42
N SER A 194 -1.34 19.08 -3.50
CA SER A 194 -0.74 18.29 -4.57
C SER A 194 0.74 18.64 -4.73
N LEU A 195 1.54 17.68 -5.13
CA LEU A 195 2.93 17.88 -5.53
C LEU A 195 3.14 17.24 -6.90
N THR A 196 2.99 18.05 -7.94
CA THR A 196 3.05 17.64 -9.34
C THR A 196 4.45 17.89 -9.89
N VAL A 197 5.29 16.86 -9.83
CA VAL A 197 6.69 16.93 -10.29
C VAL A 197 7.01 15.71 -11.16
N PRO A 198 7.57 15.87 -12.35
CA PRO A 198 7.95 14.76 -13.23
C PRO A 198 8.91 13.78 -12.56
N THR A 199 8.97 12.56 -13.09
CA THR A 199 9.92 11.53 -12.62
C THR A 199 11.35 12.06 -12.67
N GLY A 200 12.12 11.83 -11.60
CA GLY A 200 13.50 12.31 -11.47
C GLY A 200 13.63 13.77 -11.00
N GLY A 201 12.53 14.50 -10.78
CA GLY A 201 12.53 15.87 -10.25
C GLY A 201 12.73 16.00 -8.73
N GLY A 202 13.03 14.90 -8.02
CA GLY A 202 13.34 14.94 -6.59
C GLY A 202 12.14 14.81 -5.64
N LYS A 203 10.99 14.31 -6.11
CA LYS A 203 9.72 14.20 -5.34
C LYS A 203 9.88 13.66 -3.93
N THR A 204 10.58 12.54 -3.76
CA THR A 204 10.60 11.76 -2.51
C THR A 204 11.16 12.56 -1.33
N LEU A 205 12.32 13.20 -1.48
CA LEU A 205 12.91 14.00 -0.42
C LEU A 205 12.23 15.38 -0.29
N ALA A 206 11.74 15.97 -1.39
CA ALA A 206 10.99 17.22 -1.35
C ALA A 206 9.64 17.07 -0.62
N SER A 207 8.89 15.97 -0.86
CA SER A 207 7.65 15.70 -0.13
C SER A 207 7.88 15.38 1.35
N LEU A 208 8.97 14.69 1.70
CA LEU A 208 9.35 14.50 3.10
C LEU A 208 9.74 15.84 3.77
N ALA A 209 10.48 16.70 3.05
CA ALA A 209 10.85 18.03 3.55
C ALA A 209 9.60 18.91 3.80
N PHE A 210 8.64 18.92 2.84
CA PHE A 210 7.36 19.56 3.08
C PHE A 210 6.68 18.99 4.32
N ALA A 211 6.54 17.67 4.41
CA ALA A 211 5.78 17.01 5.47
C ALA A 211 6.36 17.30 6.87
N LEU A 212 7.69 17.24 7.03
CA LEU A 212 8.33 17.53 8.32
C LEU A 212 8.25 19.02 8.68
N ASN A 213 8.47 19.92 7.71
CA ASN A 213 8.34 21.36 7.95
C ASN A 213 6.89 21.73 8.28
N HIS A 214 5.90 21.21 7.54
CA HIS A 214 4.48 21.47 7.75
C HIS A 214 4.00 20.92 9.11
N ALA A 215 4.36 19.67 9.44
CA ALA A 215 4.01 19.09 10.72
C ALA A 215 4.65 19.86 11.90
N THR A 216 5.87 20.34 11.75
CA THR A 216 6.55 21.17 12.77
C THR A 216 5.87 22.54 12.92
N ALA A 217 5.52 23.21 11.80
CA ALA A 217 4.86 24.53 11.82
C ALA A 217 3.46 24.46 12.46
N HIS A 218 2.77 23.32 12.34
CA HIS A 218 1.41 23.15 12.85
C HIS A 218 1.32 22.19 14.06
N GLY A 219 2.45 21.85 14.69
CA GLY A 219 2.51 20.94 15.84
C GLY A 219 1.75 21.45 17.05
N GLU A 220 2.02 22.66 17.50
CA GLU A 220 1.40 23.26 18.69
C GLU A 220 -0.07 23.62 18.45
N GLY A 221 -0.39 24.29 17.32
CA GLY A 221 -1.74 24.79 17.04
C GLY A 221 -2.73 23.70 16.60
N HIS A 222 -2.28 22.76 15.76
CA HIS A 222 -3.12 21.70 15.18
C HIS A 222 -2.87 20.32 15.77
N GLY A 223 -1.83 20.12 16.59
CA GLY A 223 -1.45 18.85 17.16
C GLY A 223 -0.91 17.87 16.12
N MET A 224 -0.24 18.37 15.09
CA MET A 224 0.46 17.54 14.12
C MET A 224 1.71 16.94 14.75
N ARG A 225 1.85 15.60 14.66
CA ARG A 225 2.89 14.86 15.38
C ARG A 225 3.52 13.72 14.59
N ARG A 226 3.12 13.53 13.32
CA ARG A 226 3.56 12.36 12.54
C ARG A 226 3.52 12.64 11.05
N VAL A 227 4.41 11.97 10.33
CA VAL A 227 4.39 11.86 8.87
C VAL A 227 4.07 10.42 8.49
N ILE A 228 3.07 10.19 7.64
CA ILE A 228 2.73 8.88 7.10
C ILE A 228 2.95 8.93 5.59
N TYR A 229 3.91 8.15 5.11
CA TYR A 229 4.27 8.07 3.70
C TYR A 229 3.70 6.78 3.10
N VAL A 230 2.75 6.92 2.19
CA VAL A 230 1.96 5.83 1.61
C VAL A 230 2.40 5.59 0.18
N ILE A 231 2.82 4.37 -0.14
CA ILE A 231 3.43 3.98 -1.42
C ILE A 231 2.65 2.81 -2.03
N PRO A 232 2.49 2.72 -3.36
CA PRO A 232 1.67 1.66 -3.96
C PRO A 232 2.28 0.25 -3.86
N PHE A 233 3.62 0.13 -3.87
CA PHE A 233 4.30 -1.16 -4.00
C PHE A 233 5.29 -1.45 -2.87
N THR A 234 5.32 -2.69 -2.38
CA THR A 234 6.19 -3.13 -1.27
C THR A 234 7.68 -2.94 -1.55
N SER A 235 8.14 -3.21 -2.77
CA SER A 235 9.55 -3.05 -3.15
C SER A 235 10.07 -1.61 -3.06
N ILE A 236 9.16 -0.62 -3.16
CA ILE A 236 9.50 0.81 -3.04
C ILE A 236 9.50 1.23 -1.58
N VAL A 237 8.68 0.60 -0.74
CA VAL A 237 8.60 0.91 0.70
C VAL A 237 9.96 0.69 1.35
N GLU A 238 10.59 -0.47 1.13
CA GLU A 238 11.94 -0.82 1.64
C GLU A 238 12.95 0.26 1.24
N GLN A 239 13.05 0.57 -0.05
CA GLN A 239 14.00 1.55 -0.57
C GLN A 239 13.74 2.98 -0.03
N THR A 240 12.47 3.36 0.10
CA THR A 240 12.10 4.69 0.62
C THR A 240 12.38 4.80 2.11
N ALA A 241 12.08 3.75 2.89
CA ALA A 241 12.39 3.70 4.31
C ALA A 241 13.91 3.82 4.55
N ASP A 242 14.73 3.12 3.77
CA ASP A 242 16.19 3.22 3.86
C ASP A 242 16.70 4.61 3.47
N THR A 243 16.12 5.21 2.44
CA THR A 243 16.45 6.58 2.05
C THR A 243 16.12 7.57 3.18
N PHE A 244 14.97 7.40 3.84
CA PHE A 244 14.58 8.24 4.97
C PHE A 244 15.43 8.00 6.20
N ARG A 245 15.75 6.75 6.55
CA ARG A 245 16.67 6.40 7.65
C ARG A 245 18.02 7.07 7.49
N LYS A 246 18.59 7.04 6.27
CA LYS A 246 19.86 7.71 5.93
C LYS A 246 19.74 9.21 6.01
N ALA A 247 18.70 9.81 5.43
CA ALA A 247 18.50 11.25 5.42
C ALA A 247 18.22 11.84 6.81
N LEU A 248 17.54 11.09 7.67
CA LEU A 248 17.20 11.49 9.04
C LEU A 248 18.25 11.08 10.07
N GLY A 249 19.25 10.28 9.69
CA GLY A 249 20.28 9.76 10.59
C GLY A 249 19.70 8.96 11.76
N SER A 250 18.59 8.25 11.56
CA SER A 250 17.93 7.47 12.60
C SER A 250 17.15 6.28 12.02
N PHE A 251 17.45 5.12 12.54
CA PHE A 251 16.72 3.90 12.21
C PHE A 251 15.38 3.83 12.97
N ASP A 252 15.38 4.17 14.26
CA ASP A 252 14.21 4.07 15.15
C ASP A 252 13.10 5.06 14.83
N ALA A 253 13.42 6.22 14.24
CA ALA A 253 12.42 7.23 13.87
C ALA A 253 11.55 6.82 12.67
N VAL A 254 11.97 5.85 11.85
CA VAL A 254 11.30 5.44 10.62
C VAL A 254 10.76 4.03 10.75
N LEU A 255 9.46 3.91 10.95
CA LEU A 255 8.76 2.63 10.90
C LEU A 255 8.44 2.26 9.46
N GLU A 256 8.95 1.15 9.01
CA GLU A 256 8.53 0.47 7.80
C GLU A 256 7.42 -0.53 8.14
N HIS A 257 6.28 -0.51 7.39
CA HIS A 257 5.17 -1.42 7.67
C HIS A 257 4.45 -1.90 6.41
N HIS A 258 4.75 -3.12 6.02
CA HIS A 258 4.08 -3.85 4.92
C HIS A 258 4.07 -5.36 5.20
N SER A 259 3.43 -6.14 4.32
CA SER A 259 3.23 -7.59 4.53
C SER A 259 4.53 -8.42 4.63
N ASN A 260 5.63 -7.93 4.06
CA ASN A 260 6.90 -8.67 3.96
C ASN A 260 7.96 -8.17 4.95
N TYR A 261 7.64 -7.16 5.77
CA TYR A 261 8.60 -6.57 6.70
C TYR A 261 8.80 -7.43 7.95
N ASP A 262 10.05 -7.75 8.25
CA ASP A 262 10.47 -8.38 9.50
C ASP A 262 11.48 -7.50 10.26
N PRO A 263 11.04 -6.77 11.29
CA PRO A 263 11.90 -5.87 12.03
C PRO A 263 13.05 -6.56 12.76
N GLU A 264 12.95 -7.87 13.05
CA GLU A 264 14.02 -8.61 13.73
C GLU A 264 15.20 -8.90 12.81
N THR A 265 14.96 -9.05 11.50
CA THR A 265 16.03 -9.32 10.52
C THR A 265 16.77 -8.04 10.15
N ASP A 266 16.03 -6.95 9.88
CA ASP A 266 16.63 -5.67 9.48
C ASP A 266 17.50 -5.04 10.58
N TRP A 267 17.17 -5.31 11.85
CA TRP A 267 17.94 -4.79 12.97
C TRP A 267 19.25 -5.54 13.24
N ARG A 268 19.33 -6.82 12.90
CA ARG A 268 20.56 -7.65 13.09
C ARG A 268 21.74 -7.20 12.24
N ASP A 269 21.48 -6.54 11.12
CA ASP A 269 22.50 -6.04 10.20
C ASP A 269 23.06 -4.66 10.61
N GLN A 270 22.60 -4.08 11.74
CA GLN A 270 23.11 -2.82 12.25
C GLN A 270 24.32 -3.03 13.18
N PRO A 271 25.36 -2.18 13.07
CA PRO A 271 26.64 -2.39 13.77
C PRO A 271 26.63 -2.08 15.29
N ASN A 272 25.50 -1.84 15.93
CA ASN A 272 25.41 -1.47 17.35
C ASN A 272 24.76 -2.57 18.20
N ASP A 273 25.22 -2.71 19.46
CA ASP A 273 24.82 -3.70 20.46
C ASP A 273 23.33 -3.69 20.90
N GLU A 274 22.50 -2.80 20.34
CA GLU A 274 21.07 -2.65 20.66
C GLU A 274 20.15 -3.61 19.86
N GLY A 275 20.71 -4.59 19.16
CA GLY A 275 20.06 -5.35 18.09
C GLY A 275 18.76 -6.09 18.42
N ALA A 276 18.63 -6.70 19.61
CA ALA A 276 17.42 -7.50 19.95
C ALA A 276 16.25 -6.64 20.46
N ASP A 277 16.54 -5.55 21.16
CA ASP A 277 15.51 -4.66 21.75
C ASP A 277 14.91 -3.72 20.68
N GLY A 278 15.71 -3.25 19.73
CA GLY A 278 15.26 -2.41 18.64
C GLY A 278 14.24 -3.08 17.70
N GLY A 279 14.46 -4.33 17.32
CA GLY A 279 13.50 -5.11 16.54
C GLY A 279 12.17 -5.32 17.27
N ARG A 280 12.20 -5.53 18.59
CA ARG A 280 11.01 -5.64 19.43
C ARG A 280 10.25 -4.30 19.45
N LYS A 281 10.93 -3.16 19.62
CA LYS A 281 10.32 -1.81 19.61
C LYS A 281 9.62 -1.51 18.29
N LEU A 282 10.23 -1.81 17.14
CA LEU A 282 9.61 -1.59 15.83
C LEU A 282 8.41 -2.52 15.58
N ARG A 283 8.46 -3.76 16.06
CA ARG A 283 7.31 -4.66 15.99
C ARG A 283 6.12 -4.13 16.79
N LEU A 284 6.36 -3.64 17.99
CA LEU A 284 5.33 -3.02 18.84
C LEU A 284 4.79 -1.73 18.20
N ALA A 285 5.66 -0.93 17.58
CA ALA A 285 5.26 0.26 16.85
C ALA A 285 4.41 -0.04 15.61
N ALA A 286 4.64 -1.16 14.93
CA ALA A 286 3.85 -1.58 13.76
C ALA A 286 2.39 -1.88 14.12
N GLU A 287 2.10 -2.23 15.38
CA GLU A 287 0.74 -2.52 15.84
C GLU A 287 -0.16 -1.28 15.83
N ASN A 288 0.36 -0.13 16.27
CA ASN A 288 -0.40 1.12 16.41
C ASN A 288 0.21 2.33 15.69
N TRP A 289 1.32 2.17 14.97
CA TRP A 289 2.02 3.24 14.26
C TRP A 289 2.55 4.37 15.16
N ASP A 290 3.07 4.00 16.31
CA ASP A 290 3.64 4.96 17.25
C ASP A 290 5.10 5.30 16.93
N ARG A 291 5.32 5.96 15.78
CA ARG A 291 6.62 6.51 15.32
C ARG A 291 6.41 7.85 14.60
N PRO A 292 7.37 8.75 14.64
CA PRO A 292 7.25 10.05 13.99
C PRO A 292 7.16 9.97 12.46
N VAL A 293 7.80 8.98 11.85
CA VAL A 293 7.71 8.72 10.40
C VAL A 293 7.30 7.27 10.16
N VAL A 294 6.20 7.06 9.44
CA VAL A 294 5.70 5.74 9.04
C VAL A 294 5.74 5.64 7.53
N VAL A 295 6.41 4.63 6.98
CA VAL A 295 6.41 4.32 5.54
C VAL A 295 5.64 3.02 5.34
N THR A 296 4.58 3.06 4.53
CA THR A 296 3.65 1.94 4.39
C THR A 296 3.09 1.81 2.97
N THR A 297 2.39 0.72 2.69
CA THR A 297 1.72 0.52 1.40
C THR A 297 0.33 1.16 1.36
N ALA A 298 -0.13 1.55 0.16
CA ALA A 298 -1.51 1.99 -0.06
C ALA A 298 -2.53 0.92 0.38
N VAL A 299 -2.23 -0.36 0.15
CA VAL A 299 -3.04 -1.49 0.62
C VAL A 299 -3.18 -1.48 2.15
N GLN A 300 -2.06 -1.41 2.87
CA GLN A 300 -2.05 -1.42 4.34
C GLN A 300 -2.76 -0.19 4.91
N PHE A 301 -2.56 0.99 4.31
CA PHE A 301 -3.20 2.23 4.73
C PHE A 301 -4.73 2.16 4.54
N PHE A 302 -5.18 2.03 3.30
CA PHE A 302 -6.61 2.08 3.00
C PHE A 302 -7.39 0.88 3.53
N GLU A 303 -6.88 -0.35 3.43
CA GLU A 303 -7.58 -1.51 4.01
C GLU A 303 -7.71 -1.42 5.55
N SER A 304 -6.81 -0.71 6.23
CA SER A 304 -6.97 -0.44 7.67
C SER A 304 -8.12 0.53 7.94
N LEU A 305 -8.31 1.58 7.12
CA LEU A 305 -9.40 2.56 7.28
C LEU A 305 -10.78 1.93 7.13
N PHE A 306 -10.92 0.88 6.31
CA PHE A 306 -12.19 0.17 6.07
C PHE A 306 -12.32 -1.13 6.84
N SER A 307 -11.33 -1.51 7.63
CA SER A 307 -11.34 -2.76 8.40
C SER A 307 -12.37 -2.76 9.53
N ASN A 308 -12.76 -3.96 9.91
CA ASN A 308 -13.52 -4.24 11.14
C ASN A 308 -12.71 -5.01 12.20
N ARG A 309 -11.48 -5.47 11.86
CA ARG A 309 -10.65 -6.32 12.73
C ARG A 309 -9.84 -5.49 13.71
N THR A 310 -9.76 -5.93 14.96
CA THR A 310 -9.05 -5.26 16.06
C THR A 310 -7.61 -4.91 15.69
N GLY A 311 -6.82 -5.88 15.22
CA GLY A 311 -5.40 -5.66 14.90
C GLY A 311 -5.17 -4.64 13.78
N ARG A 312 -6.07 -4.57 12.77
CA ARG A 312 -5.95 -3.57 11.69
C ARG A 312 -6.46 -2.19 12.10
N CYS A 313 -7.51 -2.13 12.93
CA CYS A 313 -8.06 -0.86 13.41
C CYS A 313 -7.22 -0.20 14.49
N ARG A 314 -6.36 -0.94 15.23
CA ARG A 314 -5.59 -0.44 16.37
C ARG A 314 -4.76 0.82 16.08
N LYS A 315 -4.32 1.01 14.83
CA LYS A 315 -3.47 2.13 14.40
C LYS A 315 -4.23 3.39 13.95
N LEU A 316 -5.56 3.31 13.73
CA LEU A 316 -6.31 4.38 13.05
C LEU A 316 -6.26 5.72 13.79
N HIS A 317 -6.39 5.72 15.12
CA HIS A 317 -6.36 6.94 15.92
C HIS A 317 -5.01 7.67 15.83
N ASN A 318 -3.92 6.95 15.50
CA ASN A 318 -2.60 7.52 15.29
C ASN A 318 -2.40 8.14 13.88
N ILE A 319 -3.38 7.96 12.98
CA ILE A 319 -3.42 8.71 11.71
C ILE A 319 -3.88 10.14 11.95
N ALA A 320 -4.72 10.39 12.95
CA ALA A 320 -5.14 11.76 13.30
C ALA A 320 -3.93 12.64 13.67
N GLY A 321 -3.95 13.89 13.22
CA GLY A 321 -2.85 14.83 13.41
C GLY A 321 -1.56 14.43 12.68
N SER A 322 -1.70 13.87 11.48
CA SER A 322 -0.55 13.49 10.64
C SER A 322 -0.52 14.27 9.33
N VAL A 323 0.67 14.41 8.77
CA VAL A 323 0.85 14.74 7.35
C VAL A 323 0.93 13.43 6.58
N VAL A 324 -0.08 13.14 5.76
CA VAL A 324 -0.15 11.92 4.95
C VAL A 324 0.30 12.24 3.54
N VAL A 325 1.38 11.62 3.07
CA VAL A 325 1.85 11.73 1.69
C VAL A 325 1.41 10.48 0.94
N LEU A 326 0.54 10.64 -0.05
CA LEU A 326 0.12 9.56 -0.97
C LEU A 326 1.03 9.63 -2.20
N ASP A 327 2.09 8.84 -2.22
CA ASP A 327 3.00 8.78 -3.37
C ASP A 327 2.40 7.96 -4.50
N GLU A 328 2.65 8.37 -5.74
CA GLU A 328 2.03 7.82 -6.95
C GLU A 328 0.48 7.74 -6.81
N ALA A 329 -0.15 8.84 -6.42
CA ALA A 329 -1.60 8.93 -6.13
C ALA A 329 -2.50 8.47 -7.29
N GLN A 330 -2.01 8.45 -8.53
CA GLN A 330 -2.74 7.91 -9.68
C GLN A 330 -2.96 6.39 -9.63
N THR A 331 -2.24 5.68 -8.76
CA THR A 331 -2.38 4.22 -8.60
C THR A 331 -3.52 3.82 -7.67
N LEU A 332 -4.29 4.77 -7.17
CA LEU A 332 -5.50 4.47 -6.39
C LEU A 332 -6.45 3.57 -7.19
N PRO A 333 -6.93 2.46 -6.61
CA PRO A 333 -7.72 1.49 -7.35
C PRO A 333 -9.07 2.07 -7.78
N LEU A 334 -9.37 2.02 -9.08
CA LEU A 334 -10.60 2.60 -9.64
C LEU A 334 -11.86 2.09 -8.94
N LYS A 335 -11.94 0.78 -8.66
CA LYS A 335 -13.07 0.14 -7.97
C LYS A 335 -13.40 0.77 -6.60
N PHE A 336 -12.42 1.42 -5.97
CA PHE A 336 -12.53 2.05 -4.65
C PHE A 336 -12.18 3.53 -4.66
N LEU A 337 -12.10 4.16 -5.83
CA LEU A 337 -11.62 5.55 -5.94
C LEU A 337 -12.46 6.50 -5.07
N ARG A 338 -13.80 6.45 -5.18
CA ARG A 338 -14.71 7.29 -4.38
C ARG A 338 -14.56 7.07 -2.87
N PRO A 339 -14.61 5.83 -2.34
CA PRO A 339 -14.34 5.57 -0.92
C PRO A 339 -12.97 6.06 -0.45
N CYS A 340 -11.91 5.89 -1.25
CA CYS A 340 -10.57 6.39 -0.90
C CYS A 340 -10.53 7.92 -0.83
N LEU A 341 -11.13 8.63 -1.80
CA LEU A 341 -11.20 10.09 -1.79
C LEU A 341 -12.05 10.62 -0.63
N GLU A 342 -13.15 9.93 -0.28
CA GLU A 342 -13.96 10.29 0.88
C GLU A 342 -13.17 10.12 2.18
N ALA A 343 -12.39 9.06 2.32
CA ALA A 343 -11.50 8.87 3.47
C ALA A 343 -10.44 9.98 3.58
N VAL A 344 -9.84 10.38 2.45
CA VAL A 344 -8.87 11.48 2.39
C VAL A 344 -9.53 12.80 2.82
N ARG A 345 -10.74 13.07 2.33
CA ARG A 345 -11.52 14.26 2.69
C ARG A 345 -11.85 14.30 4.18
N ASP A 346 -12.34 13.18 4.72
CA ASP A 346 -12.74 13.08 6.13
C ASP A 346 -11.54 13.22 7.07
N LEU A 347 -10.38 12.65 6.72
CA LEU A 347 -9.13 12.82 7.47
C LEU A 347 -8.71 14.29 7.54
N ALA A 348 -8.78 15.01 6.43
CA ALA A 348 -8.42 16.42 6.39
C ALA A 348 -9.42 17.31 7.15
N GLN A 349 -10.73 17.05 7.01
CA GLN A 349 -11.77 17.88 7.59
C GLN A 349 -12.00 17.65 9.08
N HIS A 350 -11.86 16.40 9.55
CA HIS A 350 -12.30 16.02 10.90
C HIS A 350 -11.19 15.49 11.81
N TYR A 351 -10.03 15.13 11.26
CA TYR A 351 -8.97 14.48 12.05
C TYR A 351 -7.63 15.23 12.03
N ARG A 352 -7.65 16.53 11.67
CA ARG A 352 -6.48 17.42 11.69
C ARG A 352 -5.32 16.89 10.85
N CYS A 353 -5.62 16.20 9.76
CA CYS A 353 -4.60 15.73 8.83
C CYS A 353 -4.36 16.76 7.72
N SER A 354 -3.12 16.84 7.24
CA SER A 354 -2.86 17.37 5.91
C SER A 354 -2.53 16.21 4.98
N VAL A 355 -3.09 16.21 3.77
CA VAL A 355 -2.85 15.13 2.80
C VAL A 355 -2.21 15.71 1.54
N VAL A 356 -1.11 15.10 1.11
CA VAL A 356 -0.36 15.48 -0.10
C VAL A 356 -0.52 14.40 -1.15
N LEU A 357 -1.14 14.74 -2.28
CA LEU A 357 -1.19 13.89 -3.47
C LEU A 357 0.11 14.09 -4.25
N CYS A 358 1.06 13.17 -4.09
CA CYS A 358 2.36 13.25 -4.73
C CYS A 358 2.38 12.39 -5.99
N THR A 359 2.66 12.97 -7.15
CA THR A 359 2.57 12.23 -8.42
C THR A 359 3.38 12.88 -9.53
N ALA A 360 3.83 12.04 -10.49
CA ALA A 360 4.36 12.51 -11.79
C ALA A 360 3.24 12.65 -12.84
N THR A 361 2.08 12.03 -12.62
CA THR A 361 0.94 12.05 -13.53
C THR A 361 -0.29 12.39 -12.70
N GLN A 362 -0.60 13.69 -12.58
CA GLN A 362 -1.69 14.11 -11.70
C GLN A 362 -3.03 13.54 -12.18
N PRO A 363 -3.67 12.64 -11.42
CA PRO A 363 -4.96 12.13 -11.79
C PRO A 363 -6.01 13.24 -11.71
N ALA A 364 -7.03 13.19 -12.57
CA ALA A 364 -8.15 14.13 -12.58
C ALA A 364 -9.12 13.91 -11.38
N VAL A 365 -8.55 13.75 -10.17
CA VAL A 365 -9.33 13.53 -8.92
C VAL A 365 -9.82 14.83 -8.28
N LEU A 366 -9.51 15.97 -8.88
CA LEU A 366 -9.97 17.27 -8.42
C LEU A 366 -11.38 17.54 -8.88
N ALA A 367 -12.15 18.24 -8.05
CA ALA A 367 -13.48 18.70 -8.43
C ALA A 367 -13.41 19.66 -9.63
N PRO A 368 -14.44 19.70 -10.50
CA PRO A 368 -14.53 20.67 -11.58
C PRO A 368 -14.45 22.09 -11.05
N THR A 369 -13.79 22.97 -11.80
CA THR A 369 -13.76 24.42 -11.57
C THR A 369 -14.24 25.13 -12.84
N GLU A 370 -14.50 26.45 -12.76
CA GLU A 370 -14.83 27.25 -13.94
C GLU A 370 -13.73 27.20 -15.02
N GLN A 371 -12.46 27.19 -14.58
CA GLN A 371 -11.30 27.09 -15.46
C GLN A 371 -11.05 25.66 -15.98
N LYS A 372 -11.49 24.64 -15.21
CA LYS A 372 -11.32 23.22 -15.52
C LYS A 372 -12.65 22.47 -15.37
N PRO A 373 -13.57 22.56 -16.34
CA PRO A 373 -14.91 21.97 -16.24
C PRO A 373 -14.94 20.44 -16.32
N ARG A 374 -13.84 19.80 -16.76
CA ARG A 374 -13.71 18.33 -16.92
C ARG A 374 -13.16 17.62 -15.68
N GLY A 375 -13.35 18.16 -14.48
CA GLY A 375 -12.95 17.50 -13.25
C GLY A 375 -13.84 16.32 -12.86
N PHE A 376 -13.41 15.56 -11.87
CA PHE A 376 -14.19 14.48 -11.27
C PHE A 376 -15.34 15.07 -10.41
N ARG A 377 -16.60 14.73 -10.69
CA ARG A 377 -17.76 15.37 -10.04
C ARG A 377 -17.68 15.38 -8.51
N ASP A 378 -17.27 14.26 -7.89
CA ASP A 378 -17.10 14.10 -6.45
C ASP A 378 -15.62 14.25 -6.04
N GLY A 379 -14.85 14.98 -6.84
CA GLY A 379 -13.41 15.18 -6.62
C GLY A 379 -13.09 16.02 -5.39
N LEU A 380 -11.82 16.08 -5.08
CA LEU A 380 -11.30 16.87 -3.98
C LEU A 380 -11.36 18.36 -4.32
N LYS A 381 -11.78 19.18 -3.35
CA LYS A 381 -11.84 20.65 -3.45
C LYS A 381 -10.70 21.29 -2.68
N ASP A 382 -10.38 22.53 -3.01
CA ASP A 382 -9.38 23.36 -2.29
C ASP A 382 -8.00 22.71 -2.17
N VAL A 383 -7.60 21.91 -3.17
CA VAL A 383 -6.29 21.31 -3.24
C VAL A 383 -5.26 22.32 -3.71
N ARG A 384 -4.20 22.55 -2.94
CA ARG A 384 -3.17 23.56 -3.21
C ARG A 384 -1.93 22.88 -3.77
N GLU A 385 -1.45 23.37 -4.93
CA GLU A 385 -0.24 22.85 -5.57
C GLU A 385 1.02 23.30 -4.80
N LEU A 386 1.94 22.38 -4.55
CA LEU A 386 3.21 22.61 -3.86
C LEU A 386 4.38 22.81 -4.83
N ALA A 387 4.29 22.33 -6.07
CA ALA A 387 5.34 22.57 -7.05
C ALA A 387 5.34 24.05 -7.52
N PRO A 388 6.51 24.61 -7.87
CA PRO A 388 6.61 26.03 -8.24
C PRO A 388 5.79 26.38 -9.49
N ASP A 389 5.94 25.61 -10.55
CA ASP A 389 5.22 25.71 -11.83
C ASP A 389 5.26 24.34 -12.50
N PRO A 390 4.22 23.50 -12.35
CA PRO A 390 4.19 22.16 -12.95
C PRO A 390 4.40 22.17 -14.47
N ILE A 391 3.82 23.14 -15.20
CA ILE A 391 3.93 23.22 -16.67
C ILE A 391 5.39 23.47 -17.08
N ALA A 392 6.05 24.43 -16.44
CA ALA A 392 7.46 24.70 -16.67
C ALA A 392 8.33 23.48 -16.33
N LEU A 393 8.06 22.82 -15.18
CA LEU A 393 8.78 21.61 -14.76
C LEU A 393 8.71 20.49 -15.80
N TYR A 394 7.53 20.24 -16.36
CA TYR A 394 7.36 19.20 -17.40
C TYR A 394 8.12 19.53 -18.67
N ARG A 395 8.17 20.82 -19.06
CA ARG A 395 8.90 21.27 -20.22
C ARG A 395 10.42 21.16 -20.00
N GLU A 396 10.91 21.63 -18.87
CA GLU A 396 12.33 21.61 -18.50
C GLU A 396 12.88 20.19 -18.29
N LEU A 397 12.05 19.28 -17.74
CA LEU A 397 12.43 17.88 -17.50
C LEU A 397 12.09 16.94 -18.67
N LYS A 398 11.74 17.44 -19.84
CA LYS A 398 11.47 16.60 -21.00
C LYS A 398 12.76 15.89 -21.44
N ARG A 399 12.84 14.58 -21.22
CA ARG A 399 14.04 13.76 -21.48
C ARG A 399 13.85 12.75 -22.58
N VAL A 400 12.60 12.46 -22.92
CA VAL A 400 12.24 11.39 -23.85
C VAL A 400 11.31 11.89 -24.95
N THR A 401 11.34 11.20 -26.07
CA THR A 401 10.35 11.27 -27.12
C THR A 401 9.56 9.97 -27.12
N VAL A 402 8.22 10.08 -27.05
CA VAL A 402 7.32 8.92 -27.12
C VAL A 402 6.79 8.80 -28.53
N THR A 403 7.02 7.64 -29.16
CA THR A 403 6.58 7.34 -30.52
C THR A 403 5.66 6.12 -30.49
N ARG A 404 4.49 6.25 -31.10
CA ARG A 404 3.59 5.12 -31.31
C ARG A 404 4.04 4.33 -32.54
N VAL A 405 4.16 3.01 -32.39
CA VAL A 405 4.43 2.10 -33.49
C VAL A 405 3.10 1.73 -34.15
N GLU A 406 2.95 2.07 -35.43
CA GLU A 406 1.68 1.90 -36.15
C GLU A 406 1.33 0.42 -36.37
N GLN A 407 2.31 -0.39 -36.74
CA GLN A 407 2.10 -1.81 -37.00
C GLN A 407 2.24 -2.63 -35.73
N PRO A 408 1.35 -3.62 -35.50
CA PRO A 408 1.53 -4.56 -34.40
C PRO A 408 2.88 -5.27 -34.51
N LEU A 409 3.53 -5.50 -33.35
CA LEU A 409 4.81 -6.17 -33.27
C LEU A 409 4.66 -7.56 -32.64
N GLY A 410 5.15 -8.57 -33.38
CA GLY A 410 5.31 -9.93 -32.88
C GLY A 410 6.63 -10.10 -32.11
N VAL A 411 6.81 -11.27 -31.50
CA VAL A 411 8.00 -11.59 -30.68
C VAL A 411 9.30 -11.46 -31.48
N ALA A 412 9.33 -11.93 -32.74
CA ALA A 412 10.55 -11.86 -33.59
C ALA A 412 10.97 -10.41 -33.88
N ALA A 413 10.02 -9.56 -34.26
CA ALA A 413 10.30 -8.15 -34.54
C ALA A 413 10.71 -7.36 -33.30
N LEU A 414 10.14 -7.70 -32.13
CA LEU A 414 10.57 -7.11 -30.86
C LEU A 414 11.97 -7.58 -30.45
N ALA A 415 12.29 -8.84 -30.66
CA ALA A 415 13.61 -9.40 -30.39
C ALA A 415 14.69 -8.71 -31.24
N GLU A 416 14.45 -8.55 -32.54
CA GLU A 416 15.34 -7.82 -33.46
C GLU A 416 15.60 -6.40 -32.95
N ARG A 417 14.55 -5.60 -32.75
CA ARG A 417 14.64 -4.22 -32.26
C ARG A 417 15.36 -4.10 -30.91
N LEU A 418 15.09 -5.02 -29.97
CA LEU A 418 15.72 -4.99 -28.65
C LEU A 418 17.21 -5.35 -28.71
N THR A 419 17.64 -6.12 -29.72
CA THR A 419 19.05 -6.49 -29.90
C THR A 419 19.88 -5.41 -30.61
N GLU A 420 19.25 -4.49 -31.35
CA GLU A 420 19.93 -3.36 -31.98
C GLU A 420 20.59 -2.41 -30.96
N ALA A 421 19.97 -2.21 -29.80
CA ALA A 421 20.53 -1.37 -28.77
C ALA A 421 21.37 -2.18 -27.75
N PRO A 422 22.55 -1.68 -27.36
CA PRO A 422 23.35 -2.34 -26.33
C PRO A 422 22.65 -2.34 -24.96
N GLN A 423 21.85 -1.31 -24.67
CA GLN A 423 21.08 -1.19 -23.43
C GLN A 423 19.63 -0.83 -23.78
N GLY A 424 18.76 -1.84 -23.75
CA GLY A 424 17.34 -1.72 -24.09
C GLY A 424 16.44 -2.41 -23.10
N LEU A 425 15.24 -1.84 -22.89
CA LEU A 425 14.18 -2.37 -22.03
C LEU A 425 12.93 -2.61 -22.85
N CYS A 426 12.32 -3.80 -22.72
CA CYS A 426 11.00 -4.08 -23.25
C CYS A 426 10.05 -4.46 -22.12
N ILE A 427 8.95 -3.71 -21.98
CA ILE A 427 7.91 -3.96 -20.96
C ILE A 427 6.65 -4.46 -21.63
N VAL A 428 6.21 -5.65 -21.24
CA VAL A 428 5.00 -6.32 -21.76
C VAL A 428 3.95 -6.54 -20.69
N ASN A 429 2.71 -6.84 -21.10
CA ASN A 429 1.55 -6.85 -20.20
C ASN A 429 1.29 -8.20 -19.52
N ASN A 430 1.95 -9.27 -19.95
CA ASN A 430 1.82 -10.57 -19.31
C ASN A 430 3.14 -11.36 -19.29
N ARG A 431 3.22 -12.33 -18.37
CA ARG A 431 4.43 -13.11 -18.12
C ARG A 431 4.77 -14.09 -19.25
N ARG A 432 3.76 -14.61 -19.96
CA ARG A 432 3.97 -15.52 -21.11
C ARG A 432 4.65 -14.77 -22.25
N HIS A 433 4.15 -13.57 -22.57
CA HIS A 433 4.79 -12.71 -23.57
C HIS A 433 6.24 -12.35 -23.16
N ALA A 434 6.48 -12.02 -21.87
CA ALA A 434 7.82 -11.77 -21.38
C ALA A 434 8.73 -12.99 -21.55
N ARG A 435 8.26 -14.18 -21.24
CA ARG A 435 9.03 -15.42 -21.39
C ARG A 435 9.33 -15.75 -22.86
N ASP A 436 8.33 -15.62 -23.74
CA ASP A 436 8.49 -15.92 -25.15
C ASP A 436 9.49 -14.95 -25.80
N LEU A 437 9.41 -13.65 -25.48
CA LEU A 437 10.40 -12.66 -25.95
C LEU A 437 11.78 -12.91 -25.35
N TYR A 438 11.88 -13.22 -24.05
CA TYR A 438 13.16 -13.55 -23.43
C TYR A 438 13.81 -14.77 -24.08
N ARG A 439 13.05 -15.82 -24.39
CA ARG A 439 13.56 -17.01 -25.10
C ARG A 439 14.11 -16.69 -26.47
N ALA A 440 13.52 -15.71 -27.15
CA ALA A 440 14.01 -15.27 -28.47
C ALA A 440 15.34 -14.51 -28.41
N ILE A 441 15.69 -13.91 -27.25
CA ILE A 441 16.92 -13.11 -27.09
C ILE A 441 17.92 -13.71 -26.10
N ARG A 442 17.63 -14.83 -25.45
CA ARG A 442 18.44 -15.36 -24.32
C ARG A 442 19.92 -15.59 -24.65
N GLU A 443 20.23 -15.87 -25.90
CA GLU A 443 21.63 -16.07 -26.38
C GLU A 443 22.36 -14.72 -26.62
N GLN A 444 21.64 -13.58 -26.53
CA GLN A 444 22.23 -12.26 -26.69
C GLN A 444 22.98 -11.82 -25.44
N PRO A 445 24.13 -11.14 -25.54
CA PRO A 445 24.85 -10.63 -24.40
C PRO A 445 23.97 -9.72 -23.53
N GLY A 446 23.95 -9.96 -22.23
CA GLY A 446 23.20 -9.15 -21.27
C GLY A 446 21.67 -9.34 -21.31
N ALA A 447 21.16 -10.41 -21.94
CA ALA A 447 19.74 -10.74 -21.90
C ALA A 447 19.30 -11.13 -20.49
N ARG A 448 18.26 -10.49 -19.97
CA ARG A 448 17.67 -10.77 -18.64
C ARG A 448 16.14 -10.67 -18.69
N MET A 449 15.47 -11.42 -17.81
CA MET A 449 14.03 -11.32 -17.62
C MET A 449 13.72 -10.93 -16.18
N LEU A 450 12.78 -10.00 -15.99
CA LEU A 450 12.33 -9.55 -14.68
C LEU A 450 10.80 -9.55 -14.60
N THR A 451 10.25 -10.57 -13.96
CA THR A 451 8.80 -10.72 -13.77
C THR A 451 8.48 -11.22 -12.36
N THR A 452 7.21 -11.29 -12.02
CA THR A 452 6.74 -11.89 -10.76
C THR A 452 6.79 -13.42 -10.76
N SER A 453 7.31 -14.08 -11.82
CA SER A 453 7.67 -15.51 -11.80
C SER A 453 8.94 -15.78 -10.98
N LEU A 454 9.77 -14.77 -10.78
CA LEU A 454 10.94 -14.82 -9.89
C LEU A 454 10.51 -14.56 -8.45
N CYS A 455 11.04 -15.30 -7.49
CA CYS A 455 10.84 -14.99 -6.07
C CYS A 455 11.54 -13.68 -5.66
N GLY A 456 11.21 -13.12 -4.50
CA GLY A 456 11.74 -11.83 -4.04
C GLY A 456 13.26 -11.75 -3.99
N ALA A 457 13.91 -12.77 -3.44
CA ALA A 457 15.37 -12.86 -3.37
C ALA A 457 16.02 -12.89 -4.76
N HIS A 458 15.46 -13.68 -5.68
CA HIS A 458 15.93 -13.77 -7.06
C HIS A 458 15.82 -12.43 -7.80
N ARG A 459 14.67 -11.73 -7.66
CA ARG A 459 14.48 -10.41 -8.26
C ARG A 459 15.51 -9.38 -7.79
N ARG A 460 15.83 -9.38 -6.47
CA ARG A 460 16.87 -8.49 -5.92
C ARG A 460 18.24 -8.76 -6.53
N ALA A 461 18.62 -10.03 -6.66
CA ALA A 461 19.89 -10.42 -7.28
C ALA A 461 19.99 -9.96 -8.76
N VAL A 462 18.95 -10.24 -9.56
CA VAL A 462 18.89 -9.82 -10.97
C VAL A 462 18.93 -8.30 -11.10
N LEU A 463 18.23 -7.56 -10.26
CA LEU A 463 18.25 -6.09 -10.27
C LEU A 463 19.61 -5.51 -9.88
N ALA A 464 20.32 -6.13 -8.93
CA ALA A 464 21.67 -5.72 -8.55
C ALA A 464 22.65 -5.89 -9.73
N GLU A 465 22.59 -7.03 -10.41
CA GLU A 465 23.40 -7.30 -11.60
C GLU A 465 23.10 -6.33 -12.74
N ILE A 466 21.81 -6.06 -13.02
CA ILE A 466 21.40 -5.09 -14.06
C ILE A 466 21.96 -3.70 -13.75
N ARG A 467 21.86 -3.23 -12.50
CA ARG A 467 22.38 -1.91 -12.09
C ARG A 467 23.88 -1.80 -12.29
N GLU A 468 24.63 -2.84 -11.92
CA GLU A 468 26.07 -2.89 -12.11
C GLU A 468 26.44 -2.84 -13.60
N ASN A 469 25.80 -3.68 -14.43
CA ASN A 469 26.04 -3.72 -15.86
C ASN A 469 25.69 -2.40 -16.56
N LEU A 470 24.58 -1.74 -16.18
CA LEU A 470 24.22 -0.42 -16.70
C LEU A 470 25.25 0.63 -16.33
N LYS A 471 25.71 0.66 -15.07
CA LYS A 471 26.75 1.59 -14.58
C LYS A 471 28.08 1.41 -15.33
N GLU A 472 28.45 0.19 -15.62
CA GLU A 472 29.68 -0.15 -16.36
C GLU A 472 29.51 -0.09 -17.89
N ARG A 473 28.33 0.38 -18.38
CA ARG A 473 27.99 0.46 -19.79
C ARG A 473 28.11 -0.87 -20.55
N ARG A 474 27.98 -2.01 -19.81
CA ARG A 474 27.88 -3.32 -20.43
C ARG A 474 26.53 -3.52 -21.12
N PRO A 475 26.42 -4.43 -22.10
CA PRO A 475 25.13 -4.74 -22.71
C PRO A 475 24.09 -5.22 -21.68
N VAL A 476 22.87 -4.69 -21.76
CA VAL A 476 21.71 -5.12 -20.98
C VAL A 476 20.47 -5.09 -21.85
N ARG A 477 19.87 -6.25 -22.10
CA ARG A 477 18.61 -6.40 -22.82
C ARG A 477 17.58 -6.99 -21.90
N LEU A 478 16.79 -6.09 -21.28
CA LEU A 478 15.86 -6.47 -20.24
C LEU A 478 14.44 -6.64 -20.79
N VAL A 479 13.87 -7.81 -20.60
CA VAL A 479 12.43 -8.06 -20.80
C VAL A 479 11.76 -8.09 -19.45
N ALA A 480 10.74 -7.25 -19.24
CA ALA A 480 10.04 -7.15 -17.96
C ALA A 480 8.53 -7.03 -18.14
N THR A 481 7.81 -7.23 -17.04
CA THR A 481 6.42 -6.78 -16.88
C THR A 481 6.38 -5.45 -16.12
N SER A 482 5.19 -4.90 -15.86
CA SER A 482 4.98 -3.63 -15.15
C SER A 482 5.70 -3.52 -13.79
N LEU A 483 6.25 -4.62 -13.28
CA LEU A 483 7.06 -4.63 -12.05
C LEU A 483 8.24 -3.64 -12.08
N ILE A 484 8.77 -3.33 -13.28
CA ILE A 484 9.91 -2.42 -13.45
C ILE A 484 9.50 -0.94 -13.48
N GLU A 485 8.22 -0.65 -13.70
CA GLU A 485 7.71 0.72 -13.91
C GLU A 485 7.83 1.58 -12.67
N ALA A 486 7.65 0.99 -11.49
CA ALA A 486 7.68 1.73 -10.24
C ALA A 486 8.85 1.30 -9.34
N GLY A 487 9.51 2.27 -8.70
CA GLY A 487 10.48 2.08 -7.63
C GLY A 487 11.84 1.50 -7.99
N VAL A 488 12.10 1.21 -9.26
CA VAL A 488 13.41 0.69 -9.66
C VAL A 488 14.28 1.80 -10.23
N ASP A 489 15.46 1.99 -9.66
CA ASP A 489 16.41 3.01 -10.11
C ASP A 489 17.34 2.43 -11.17
N ILE A 490 16.91 2.57 -12.44
CA ILE A 490 17.63 2.14 -13.65
C ILE A 490 17.32 3.11 -14.79
N SER A 491 18.26 3.24 -15.72
CA SER A 491 18.15 4.12 -16.88
C SER A 491 18.60 3.39 -18.15
N PHE A 492 17.76 3.41 -19.17
CA PHE A 492 18.03 2.82 -20.49
C PHE A 492 18.04 3.90 -21.56
N SER A 493 18.73 3.63 -22.69
CA SER A 493 18.70 4.53 -23.84
C SER A 493 17.42 4.40 -24.66
N VAL A 494 16.85 3.19 -24.73
CA VAL A 494 15.63 2.88 -25.45
C VAL A 494 14.69 2.01 -24.60
N VAL A 495 13.38 2.32 -24.67
CA VAL A 495 12.34 1.56 -23.98
C VAL A 495 11.22 1.23 -24.97
N TYR A 496 10.88 -0.04 -25.07
CA TYR A 496 9.69 -0.53 -25.75
C TYR A 496 8.62 -0.85 -24.72
N ARG A 497 7.40 -0.27 -24.88
CA ARG A 497 6.27 -0.50 -23.96
C ARG A 497 5.07 -1.02 -24.75
N ALA A 498 4.58 -2.19 -24.42
CA ALA A 498 3.29 -2.64 -24.92
C ALA A 498 2.18 -1.67 -24.51
N GLU A 499 1.19 -1.45 -25.37
CA GLU A 499 0.04 -0.56 -25.07
C GLU A 499 -0.53 -0.83 -23.69
N ALA A 500 -0.68 0.22 -22.88
CA ALA A 500 -1.17 0.22 -21.50
C ALA A 500 -1.81 1.57 -21.18
N GLY A 501 -2.20 1.80 -19.94
CA GLY A 501 -2.61 3.12 -19.47
C GLY A 501 -1.51 4.17 -19.64
N LEU A 502 -1.90 5.42 -19.81
CA LEU A 502 -0.94 6.50 -20.03
C LEU A 502 -0.03 6.73 -18.81
N ASP A 503 -0.51 6.48 -17.62
CA ASP A 503 0.26 6.46 -16.37
C ASP A 503 1.38 5.41 -16.41
N SER A 504 1.08 4.22 -16.88
CA SER A 504 2.05 3.13 -17.06
C SER A 504 3.08 3.46 -18.15
N ILE A 505 2.66 4.07 -19.26
CA ILE A 505 3.55 4.57 -20.32
C ILE A 505 4.49 5.65 -19.76
N ALA A 506 3.98 6.58 -18.94
CA ALA A 506 4.78 7.62 -18.31
C ALA A 506 5.80 7.04 -17.31
N GLN A 507 5.43 6.02 -16.54
CA GLN A 507 6.35 5.33 -15.64
C GLN A 507 7.45 4.56 -16.41
N ALA A 508 7.10 3.90 -17.51
CA ALA A 508 8.06 3.27 -18.43
C ALA A 508 9.01 4.30 -19.05
N ALA A 509 8.48 5.45 -19.49
CA ALA A 509 9.27 6.59 -19.97
C ALA A 509 10.24 7.13 -18.91
N GLY A 510 9.85 7.10 -17.64
CA GLY A 510 10.71 7.40 -16.50
C GLY A 510 11.90 6.44 -16.31
N ARG A 511 11.99 5.34 -17.06
CA ARG A 511 13.13 4.41 -17.12
C ARG A 511 14.01 4.65 -18.34
N CYS A 512 13.64 5.60 -19.21
CA CYS A 512 14.39 6.00 -20.37
C CYS A 512 15.09 7.34 -20.09
N ASN A 513 16.40 7.42 -20.37
CA ASN A 513 17.19 8.64 -20.16
C ASN A 513 16.93 9.33 -18.78
N ARG A 514 16.80 8.51 -17.74
CA ARG A 514 16.35 8.95 -16.41
C ARG A 514 17.23 10.06 -15.83
N ASP A 515 18.52 9.99 -16.04
CA ASP A 515 19.49 10.94 -15.48
C ASP A 515 19.80 12.10 -16.44
N GLY A 516 19.21 12.07 -17.65
CA GLY A 516 19.35 13.12 -18.66
C GLY A 516 20.69 13.08 -19.41
N GLU A 517 21.49 12.02 -19.28
CA GLU A 517 22.82 11.90 -19.89
C GLU A 517 22.81 11.98 -21.41
N LEU A 518 21.73 11.54 -22.05
CA LEU A 518 21.57 11.60 -23.51
C LEU A 518 21.17 12.98 -24.03
N GLY A 519 20.81 13.91 -23.13
CA GLY A 519 20.26 15.22 -23.48
C GLY A 519 18.73 15.25 -23.53
N ALA A 520 18.19 16.46 -23.75
CA ALA A 520 16.75 16.71 -23.73
C ALA A 520 16.06 16.00 -24.90
N GLY A 521 15.02 15.22 -24.62
CA GLY A 521 14.21 14.53 -25.64
C GLY A 521 14.91 13.38 -26.38
N ALA A 522 16.18 13.07 -26.07
CA ALA A 522 16.97 12.09 -26.81
C ALA A 522 16.66 10.63 -26.43
N GLY A 523 16.10 10.37 -25.28
CA GLY A 523 15.62 9.04 -24.91
C GLY A 523 14.45 8.63 -25.80
N GLN A 524 14.46 7.39 -26.29
CA GLN A 524 13.44 6.88 -27.22
C GLN A 524 12.50 5.91 -26.50
N VAL A 525 11.20 6.22 -26.50
CA VAL A 525 10.16 5.34 -25.97
C VAL A 525 9.20 4.95 -27.09
N PHE A 526 9.13 3.66 -27.38
CA PHE A 526 8.25 3.13 -28.42
C PHE A 526 7.05 2.43 -27.77
N VAL A 527 5.85 2.95 -28.02
CA VAL A 527 4.60 2.31 -27.59
C VAL A 527 4.08 1.46 -28.74
N PHE A 528 3.97 0.16 -28.51
CA PHE A 528 3.58 -0.79 -29.54
C PHE A 528 2.34 -1.61 -29.14
N LYS A 529 1.53 -1.96 -30.14
CA LYS A 529 0.48 -2.94 -29.99
C LYS A 529 1.10 -4.33 -30.17
N PRO A 530 0.95 -5.27 -29.19
CA PRO A 530 1.33 -6.65 -29.41
C PRO A 530 0.53 -7.26 -30.56
N GLU A 531 1.16 -8.14 -31.33
CA GLU A 531 0.46 -8.95 -32.33
C GLU A 531 -0.67 -9.77 -31.67
N ASP A 532 -1.80 -9.88 -32.37
CA ASP A 532 -3.00 -10.48 -31.80
C ASP A 532 -2.80 -12.00 -31.61
N SER A 533 -2.62 -12.42 -30.40
CA SER A 533 -2.51 -13.82 -30.01
C SER A 533 -3.19 -14.06 -28.67
N GLU A 534 -3.92 -15.19 -28.55
CA GLU A 534 -4.57 -15.58 -27.30
C GLU A 534 -3.57 -15.68 -26.13
N ARG A 535 -2.33 -16.07 -26.43
CA ARG A 535 -1.26 -16.26 -25.46
C ARG A 535 -0.72 -14.95 -24.88
N HIS A 536 -0.77 -13.86 -25.63
CA HIS A 536 -0.19 -12.56 -25.28
C HIS A 536 -1.25 -11.50 -24.91
N LYS A 537 -2.52 -11.87 -24.86
CA LYS A 537 -3.61 -10.95 -24.47
C LYS A 537 -3.35 -10.35 -23.09
N PRO A 538 -3.47 -9.00 -22.95
CA PRO A 538 -3.40 -8.36 -21.64
C PRO A 538 -4.59 -8.79 -20.76
N PRO A 539 -4.46 -8.70 -19.44
CA PRO A 539 -5.61 -8.79 -18.53
C PRO A 539 -6.72 -7.82 -18.94
N ALA A 540 -7.99 -8.22 -18.73
CA ALA A 540 -9.16 -7.45 -19.18
C ALA A 540 -9.17 -5.99 -18.68
N GLU A 541 -8.74 -5.76 -17.44
CA GLU A 541 -8.62 -4.43 -16.84
C GLU A 541 -7.62 -3.54 -17.59
N LEU A 542 -6.46 -4.08 -17.98
CA LEU A 542 -5.45 -3.34 -18.73
C LEU A 542 -5.90 -2.99 -20.16
N LYS A 543 -6.83 -3.75 -20.72
CA LYS A 543 -7.37 -3.49 -22.06
C LYS A 543 -8.08 -2.15 -22.12
N GLN A 544 -8.95 -1.85 -21.17
CA GLN A 544 -9.70 -0.57 -21.12
C GLN A 544 -8.75 0.62 -20.95
N PHE A 545 -7.75 0.51 -20.08
CA PHE A 545 -6.72 1.56 -19.90
C PHE A 545 -5.94 1.82 -21.20
N ALA A 546 -5.55 0.75 -21.88
CA ALA A 546 -4.85 0.85 -23.16
C ALA A 546 -5.72 1.47 -24.27
N GLU A 547 -7.01 1.15 -24.32
CA GLU A 547 -7.95 1.72 -25.28
C GLU A 547 -8.13 3.23 -25.06
N THR A 548 -8.31 3.68 -23.82
CA THR A 548 -8.37 5.12 -23.48
C THR A 548 -7.05 5.81 -23.84
N ALA A 549 -5.91 5.24 -23.44
CA ALA A 549 -4.59 5.81 -23.75
C ALA A 549 -4.32 5.93 -25.25
N ARG A 550 -4.79 4.97 -26.06
CA ARG A 550 -4.63 4.99 -27.52
C ARG A 550 -5.29 6.22 -28.15
N GLY A 551 -6.47 6.62 -27.64
CA GLY A 551 -7.15 7.84 -28.07
C GLY A 551 -6.31 9.09 -27.78
N ILE A 552 -5.70 9.15 -26.61
CA ILE A 552 -4.84 10.27 -26.19
C ILE A 552 -3.55 10.33 -27.02
N LEU A 553 -2.88 9.18 -27.22
CA LEU A 553 -1.67 9.07 -28.06
C LEU A 553 -1.88 9.56 -29.50
N GLY A 554 -3.10 9.50 -30.02
CA GLY A 554 -3.44 10.01 -31.36
C GLY A 554 -3.80 11.49 -31.41
N ARG A 555 -4.18 12.10 -30.27
CA ARG A 555 -4.66 13.50 -30.21
C ARG A 555 -3.62 14.50 -29.73
N HIS A 556 -2.67 14.07 -28.94
CA HIS A 556 -1.65 14.94 -28.34
C HIS A 556 -0.27 14.71 -28.99
N ALA A 557 0.37 15.79 -29.41
CA ALA A 557 1.72 15.74 -29.96
C ALA A 557 2.76 15.31 -28.90
N ASP A 558 2.53 15.63 -27.62
CA ASP A 558 3.29 15.13 -26.48
C ASP A 558 2.35 14.39 -25.52
N PRO A 559 2.30 13.06 -25.59
CA PRO A 559 1.39 12.27 -24.76
C PRO A 559 1.73 12.31 -23.26
N LEU A 560 2.92 12.78 -22.90
CA LEU A 560 3.34 12.93 -21.51
C LEU A 560 3.15 14.37 -20.99
N SER A 561 2.55 15.27 -21.76
CA SER A 561 2.17 16.59 -21.28
C SER A 561 1.09 16.52 -20.20
N LEU A 562 1.03 17.53 -19.32
CA LEU A 562 0.00 17.60 -18.28
C LEU A 562 -1.42 17.58 -18.87
N ASP A 563 -1.64 18.26 -20.00
CA ASP A 563 -2.95 18.28 -20.68
C ASP A 563 -3.35 16.89 -21.19
N ALA A 564 -2.40 16.13 -21.78
CA ALA A 564 -2.64 14.77 -22.23
C ALA A 564 -2.98 13.81 -21.07
N ILE A 565 -2.27 13.96 -19.93
CA ILE A 565 -2.49 13.19 -18.72
C ILE A 565 -3.85 13.53 -18.09
N GLU A 566 -4.21 14.81 -18.05
CA GLU A 566 -5.51 15.27 -17.53
C GLU A 566 -6.67 14.75 -18.40
N ASP A 567 -6.55 14.85 -19.73
CA ASP A 567 -7.54 14.31 -20.67
C ASP A 567 -7.70 12.78 -20.50
N TYR A 568 -6.59 12.05 -20.33
CA TYR A 568 -6.61 10.60 -20.13
C TYR A 568 -7.40 10.21 -18.88
N PHE A 569 -7.05 10.79 -17.73
CA PHE A 569 -7.76 10.46 -16.48
C PHE A 569 -9.20 10.97 -16.49
N GLY A 570 -9.44 12.10 -17.12
CA GLY A 570 -10.80 12.66 -17.30
C GLY A 570 -11.69 11.69 -18.09
N GLU A 571 -11.22 11.15 -19.22
CA GLU A 571 -11.95 10.15 -20.01
C GLU A 571 -12.12 8.83 -19.24
N LEU A 572 -11.04 8.36 -18.60
CA LEU A 572 -11.05 7.12 -17.84
C LEU A 572 -12.10 7.18 -16.69
N TYR A 573 -12.09 8.26 -15.92
CA TYR A 573 -13.02 8.42 -14.80
C TYR A 573 -14.45 8.64 -15.27
N TRP A 574 -14.66 9.36 -16.37
CA TRP A 574 -15.99 9.54 -16.95
C TRP A 574 -16.60 8.21 -17.40
N LEU A 575 -15.84 7.36 -18.07
CA LEU A 575 -16.28 6.02 -18.49
C LEU A 575 -16.66 5.15 -17.28
N HIS A 576 -15.82 5.16 -16.24
CA HIS A 576 -16.07 4.38 -15.04
C HIS A 576 -17.22 4.94 -14.19
N ASP A 577 -17.39 6.26 -14.14
CA ASP A 577 -18.47 6.90 -13.41
C ASP A 577 -19.84 6.60 -14.02
N GLY A 578 -19.95 6.64 -15.34
CA GLY A 578 -21.18 6.26 -16.06
C GLY A 578 -21.64 4.82 -15.77
N HIS A 579 -20.73 3.93 -15.41
CA HIS A 579 -21.03 2.54 -15.03
C HIS A 579 -21.10 2.32 -13.50
N GLY A 580 -20.91 3.34 -12.69
CA GLY A 580 -20.90 3.25 -11.22
C GLY A 580 -19.78 2.36 -10.67
N THR A 581 -18.65 2.24 -11.38
CA THR A 581 -17.55 1.33 -11.01
C THR A 581 -16.50 1.97 -10.11
N LEU A 582 -16.56 3.30 -9.91
CA LEU A 582 -15.63 4.03 -9.01
C LEU A 582 -15.92 3.81 -7.51
N ASP A 583 -17.07 3.23 -7.19
CA ASP A 583 -17.42 2.59 -5.92
C ASP A 583 -18.12 1.26 -6.24
N GLY A 584 -17.38 0.34 -6.85
CA GLY A 584 -17.88 -0.86 -7.48
C GLY A 584 -17.99 -2.09 -6.58
N ALA A 585 -17.71 -1.97 -5.29
CA ALA A 585 -17.76 -3.07 -4.35
C ALA A 585 -19.19 -3.57 -4.12
N MET A 586 -19.36 -4.89 -4.01
CA MET A 586 -20.63 -5.48 -3.59
C MET A 586 -20.63 -5.71 -2.09
N ILE A 587 -21.54 -5.05 -1.39
CA ILE A 587 -21.66 -5.09 0.07
C ILE A 587 -22.77 -6.05 0.45
N GLY A 588 -22.44 -7.11 1.20
CA GLY A 588 -23.36 -8.16 1.58
C GLY A 588 -23.54 -9.26 0.52
N LYS A 589 -24.48 -10.18 0.75
CA LYS A 589 -24.75 -11.35 -0.10
C LYS A 589 -26.25 -11.51 -0.36
N GLY A 590 -26.58 -12.22 -1.45
CA GLY A 590 -27.95 -12.55 -1.80
C GLY A 590 -28.85 -11.33 -2.05
N THR A 591 -30.07 -11.34 -1.56
CA THR A 591 -31.07 -10.28 -1.74
C THR A 591 -30.70 -8.97 -1.04
N ASN A 592 -29.80 -9.02 -0.05
CA ASN A 592 -29.33 -7.85 0.71
C ASN A 592 -28.02 -7.28 0.11
N ALA A 593 -27.56 -7.79 -1.02
CA ALA A 593 -26.40 -7.28 -1.71
C ALA A 593 -26.66 -5.89 -2.28
N GLN A 594 -25.75 -4.95 -1.98
CA GLN A 594 -25.82 -3.57 -2.46
C GLN A 594 -24.49 -3.18 -3.11
N ARG A 595 -24.55 -2.46 -4.21
CA ARG A 595 -23.36 -1.93 -4.87
C ARG A 595 -22.97 -0.59 -4.25
N GLY A 596 -21.70 -0.45 -3.94
CA GLY A 596 -21.08 0.76 -3.42
C GLY A 596 -21.00 0.80 -1.89
N ILE A 597 -19.83 1.20 -1.40
CA ILE A 597 -19.56 1.39 0.03
C ILE A 597 -20.26 2.65 0.53
N LEU A 598 -20.10 3.77 -0.20
CA LEU A 598 -20.69 5.05 0.21
C LEU A 598 -22.22 5.00 0.21
N PRO A 599 -22.91 4.49 -0.84
CA PRO A 599 -24.36 4.30 -0.80
C PRO A 599 -24.80 3.41 0.37
N SER A 600 -24.10 2.31 0.65
CA SER A 600 -24.43 1.44 1.79
C SER A 600 -24.34 2.16 3.15
N LEU A 601 -23.38 3.06 3.32
CA LEU A 601 -23.21 3.84 4.53
C LEU A 601 -24.24 4.95 4.65
N ASP A 602 -24.62 5.59 3.54
CA ASP A 602 -25.63 6.64 3.52
C ASP A 602 -27.03 6.10 3.79
N ASP A 603 -27.38 4.94 3.22
CA ASP A 603 -28.67 4.27 3.48
C ASP A 603 -28.83 3.87 4.95
N THR A 604 -27.74 3.49 5.59
CA THR A 604 -27.73 3.09 7.01
C THR A 604 -27.42 4.22 7.98
N CYS A 605 -27.16 5.44 7.47
CA CYS A 605 -26.75 6.60 8.27
C CYS A 605 -27.76 7.01 9.33
N LYS A 606 -29.06 6.97 9.02
CA LYS A 606 -30.15 7.38 9.94
C LYS A 606 -30.39 6.35 11.03
N SER A 607 -30.36 5.07 10.69
CA SER A 607 -30.58 3.95 11.63
C SER A 607 -29.32 3.57 12.38
N LEU A 608 -28.16 4.03 11.95
CA LEU A 608 -26.82 3.64 12.42
C LEU A 608 -26.53 2.13 12.30
N ASP A 609 -27.24 1.43 11.40
CA ASP A 609 -27.07 -0.01 11.18
C ASP A 609 -25.90 -0.30 10.23
N PHE A 610 -24.75 0.33 10.46
CA PHE A 610 -23.56 0.21 9.60
C PHE A 610 -23.14 -1.24 9.37
N ARG A 611 -22.74 -1.55 8.14
CA ARG A 611 -22.36 -2.90 7.70
C ARG A 611 -20.84 -3.08 7.76
N PHE A 612 -20.24 -2.91 8.93
CA PHE A 612 -18.78 -2.90 9.11
C PHE A 612 -18.09 -4.17 8.62
N ALA A 613 -18.63 -5.34 8.94
CA ALA A 613 -18.06 -6.62 8.56
C ALA A 613 -18.14 -6.86 7.04
N ASP A 614 -19.29 -6.53 6.42
CA ASP A 614 -19.48 -6.67 4.98
C ASP A 614 -18.58 -5.70 4.19
N ILE A 615 -18.48 -4.44 4.65
CA ILE A 615 -17.60 -3.45 4.03
C ILE A 615 -16.15 -3.89 4.12
N ALA A 616 -15.70 -4.37 5.29
CA ALA A 616 -14.34 -4.86 5.46
C ALA A 616 -14.02 -6.10 4.60
N ALA A 617 -15.01 -6.96 4.36
CA ALA A 617 -14.87 -8.10 3.46
C ALA A 617 -14.80 -7.68 1.98
N ALA A 618 -15.56 -6.64 1.61
CA ALA A 618 -15.66 -6.15 0.24
C ALA A 618 -14.51 -5.22 -0.16
N PHE A 619 -13.97 -4.42 0.79
CA PHE A 619 -12.84 -3.52 0.53
C PHE A 619 -11.53 -4.30 0.55
N ARG A 620 -11.19 -4.85 -0.60
CA ARG A 620 -9.93 -5.58 -0.85
C ARG A 620 -9.27 -5.01 -2.09
N ILE A 621 -8.16 -4.31 -1.87
CA ILE A 621 -7.36 -3.71 -2.96
C ILE A 621 -6.64 -4.80 -3.74
N ILE A 622 -6.09 -5.79 -3.02
CA ILE A 622 -5.54 -6.99 -3.62
C ILE A 622 -6.61 -8.09 -3.52
N GLU A 623 -7.12 -8.52 -4.66
CA GLU A 623 -8.02 -9.67 -4.70
C GLU A 623 -7.25 -10.95 -4.39
N ASP A 624 -7.82 -11.84 -3.56
CA ASP A 624 -7.23 -13.12 -3.15
C ASP A 624 -7.16 -14.17 -4.30
N ALA A 625 -6.92 -13.69 -5.53
CA ALA A 625 -6.81 -14.53 -6.72
C ALA A 625 -5.48 -15.29 -6.79
N GLN A 626 -4.48 -14.87 -6.01
CA GLN A 626 -3.14 -15.47 -5.99
C GLN A 626 -2.91 -16.30 -4.73
N ALA A 627 -1.98 -17.24 -4.83
CA ALA A 627 -1.62 -18.13 -3.75
C ALA A 627 -0.11 -18.38 -3.73
N PRO A 628 0.51 -18.49 -2.53
CA PRO A 628 1.95 -18.66 -2.39
C PRO A 628 2.40 -20.06 -2.78
N VAL A 629 3.58 -20.13 -3.42
CA VAL A 629 4.36 -21.35 -3.63
C VAL A 629 5.80 -21.06 -3.24
N ILE A 630 6.34 -21.82 -2.31
CA ILE A 630 7.76 -21.78 -1.90
C ILE A 630 8.56 -22.46 -3.01
N VAL A 631 9.58 -21.77 -3.53
CA VAL A 631 10.39 -22.26 -4.64
C VAL A 631 11.85 -22.48 -4.22
N PRO A 632 12.54 -23.48 -4.79
CA PRO A 632 13.95 -23.72 -4.53
C PRO A 632 14.79 -22.69 -5.30
N TYR A 633 15.16 -21.63 -4.64
CA TYR A 633 16.08 -20.64 -5.21
C TYR A 633 17.52 -21.06 -4.98
N GLY A 634 18.29 -21.32 -6.04
CA GLY A 634 19.61 -21.95 -6.04
C GLY A 634 20.55 -21.57 -4.87
N PRO A 635 20.91 -20.27 -4.68
CA PRO A 635 21.81 -19.87 -3.59
C PRO A 635 21.28 -20.13 -2.18
N ALA A 636 19.95 -20.20 -2.01
CA ALA A 636 19.28 -20.38 -0.72
C ALA A 636 18.62 -21.75 -0.55
N THR A 637 18.86 -22.71 -1.43
CA THR A 637 18.18 -24.02 -1.42
C THR A 637 18.34 -24.74 -0.08
N LYS A 638 19.53 -24.69 0.52
CA LYS A 638 19.80 -25.31 1.83
C LYS A 638 19.01 -24.63 2.95
N GLU A 639 19.06 -23.31 3.02
CA GLU A 639 18.30 -22.52 4.00
C GLU A 639 16.79 -22.77 3.89
N ILE A 640 16.27 -22.79 2.66
CA ILE A 640 14.85 -23.07 2.41
C ILE A 640 14.47 -24.47 2.91
N ALA A 641 15.32 -25.48 2.65
CA ALA A 641 15.07 -26.84 3.11
C ALA A 641 15.09 -26.94 4.65
N GLU A 642 15.99 -26.24 5.33
CA GLU A 642 16.05 -26.16 6.79
C GLU A 642 14.78 -25.50 7.36
N LEU A 643 14.37 -24.35 6.82
CA LEU A 643 13.15 -23.64 7.23
C LEU A 643 11.87 -24.48 7.00
N VAL A 644 11.80 -25.20 5.88
CA VAL A 644 10.69 -26.11 5.57
C VAL A 644 10.67 -27.29 6.55
N ASN A 645 11.84 -27.81 6.93
CA ASN A 645 11.95 -28.86 7.94
C ASN A 645 11.49 -28.34 9.31
N ASP A 646 11.90 -27.15 9.70
CA ASP A 646 11.51 -26.54 10.98
C ASP A 646 9.98 -26.34 11.10
N LEU A 647 9.27 -26.10 9.97
CA LEU A 647 7.81 -26.06 9.95
C LEU A 647 7.15 -27.35 10.44
N GLN A 648 7.85 -28.50 10.39
CA GLN A 648 7.32 -29.80 10.86
C GLN A 648 7.16 -29.84 12.39
N PHE A 649 7.90 -29.00 13.14
CA PHE A 649 8.02 -29.10 14.59
C PHE A 649 7.39 -27.92 15.35
N VAL A 650 7.04 -26.81 14.67
CA VAL A 650 6.51 -25.60 15.32
C VAL A 650 4.98 -25.62 15.41
N LYS A 651 4.45 -25.02 16.47
CA LYS A 651 2.99 -24.76 16.62
C LYS A 651 2.57 -23.41 16.05
N THR A 652 3.47 -22.42 16.07
CA THR A 652 3.23 -21.07 15.57
C THR A 652 4.25 -20.73 14.50
N PRO A 653 3.85 -20.76 13.19
CA PRO A 653 4.80 -20.68 12.09
C PRO A 653 5.22 -19.26 11.72
N GLY A 654 4.79 -18.22 12.44
CA GLY A 654 4.93 -16.82 12.03
C GLY A 654 6.36 -16.36 11.74
N ALA A 655 7.34 -16.78 12.55
CA ALA A 655 8.75 -16.45 12.34
C ALA A 655 9.32 -17.14 11.09
N ILE A 656 9.00 -18.43 10.90
CA ILE A 656 9.48 -19.19 9.74
C ILE A 656 8.79 -18.70 8.47
N ALA A 657 7.49 -18.36 8.53
CA ALA A 657 6.74 -17.81 7.41
C ALA A 657 7.41 -16.53 6.87
N ARG A 658 7.87 -15.64 7.77
CA ARG A 658 8.59 -14.42 7.39
C ARG A 658 9.91 -14.72 6.70
N LYS A 659 10.72 -15.65 7.23
CA LYS A 659 11.99 -16.06 6.63
C LYS A 659 11.80 -16.74 5.26
N LEU A 660 10.70 -17.45 5.03
CA LEU A 660 10.36 -18.05 3.75
C LEU A 660 9.79 -17.06 2.73
N GLN A 661 9.29 -15.91 3.17
CA GLN A 661 8.65 -14.91 2.30
C GLN A 661 9.51 -14.48 1.09
N PRO A 662 10.83 -14.25 1.21
CA PRO A 662 11.68 -13.91 0.06
C PRO A 662 11.74 -15.00 -1.03
N TYR A 663 11.42 -16.24 -0.68
CA TYR A 663 11.48 -17.42 -1.55
C TYR A 663 10.12 -17.87 -2.07
N VAL A 664 9.11 -17.02 -1.94
CA VAL A 664 7.73 -17.31 -2.38
C VAL A 664 7.46 -16.64 -3.72
N VAL A 665 6.81 -17.40 -4.62
CA VAL A 665 6.19 -16.90 -5.84
C VAL A 665 4.68 -16.93 -5.69
N GLN A 666 4.02 -15.82 -6.01
CA GLN A 666 2.56 -15.71 -6.01
C GLN A 666 2.03 -16.12 -7.39
N ILE A 667 1.19 -17.15 -7.43
CA ILE A 667 0.56 -17.64 -8.67
C ILE A 667 -0.97 -17.72 -8.51
N PRO A 668 -1.73 -17.74 -9.62
CA PRO A 668 -3.18 -17.91 -9.53
C PRO A 668 -3.55 -19.19 -8.78
N ARG A 669 -4.56 -19.11 -7.89
CA ARG A 669 -4.99 -20.27 -7.08
C ARG A 669 -5.30 -21.51 -7.92
N ARG A 670 -5.91 -21.31 -9.10
CA ARG A 670 -6.19 -22.39 -10.04
C ARG A 670 -4.91 -23.08 -10.51
N GLU A 671 -3.88 -22.32 -10.83
CA GLU A 671 -2.60 -22.87 -11.31
C GLU A 671 -1.84 -23.55 -10.17
N ARG A 672 -1.90 -23.01 -8.95
CA ARG A 672 -1.35 -23.68 -7.77
C ARG A 672 -2.02 -25.05 -7.56
N GLN A 673 -3.34 -25.12 -7.69
CA GLN A 673 -4.05 -26.39 -7.57
C GLN A 673 -3.61 -27.39 -8.65
N ARG A 674 -3.45 -26.96 -9.89
CA ARG A 674 -2.92 -27.79 -10.98
C ARG A 674 -1.53 -28.35 -10.68
N LEU A 675 -0.63 -27.54 -10.09
CA LEU A 675 0.68 -28.03 -9.65
C LEU A 675 0.56 -29.11 -8.56
N ILE A 676 -0.36 -28.95 -7.63
CA ILE A 676 -0.60 -29.91 -6.55
C ILE A 676 -1.19 -31.20 -7.10
N ASP A 677 -2.21 -31.12 -7.97
CA ASP A 677 -2.88 -32.27 -8.58
C ASP A 677 -1.90 -33.09 -9.45
N ALA A 678 -0.94 -32.44 -10.09
CA ALA A 678 0.13 -33.08 -10.86
C ALA A 678 1.29 -33.61 -9.99
N GLY A 679 1.26 -33.44 -8.67
CA GLY A 679 2.35 -33.82 -7.77
C GLY A 679 3.59 -32.92 -7.84
N ALA A 680 3.54 -31.83 -8.62
CA ALA A 680 4.64 -30.89 -8.78
C ALA A 680 4.80 -29.93 -7.60
N ALA A 681 3.80 -29.86 -6.72
CA ALA A 681 3.85 -29.10 -5.47
C ALA A 681 3.05 -29.85 -4.38
N LYS A 682 3.37 -29.60 -3.10
CA LYS A 682 2.67 -30.23 -1.98
C LYS A 682 2.41 -29.26 -0.85
N PHE A 683 1.32 -29.47 -0.11
CA PHE A 683 1.06 -28.76 1.15
C PHE A 683 2.01 -29.23 2.25
N ILE A 684 2.40 -28.29 3.12
CA ILE A 684 3.14 -28.58 4.35
C ILE A 684 2.18 -28.43 5.52
N ARG A 685 1.90 -29.53 6.26
CA ARG A 685 1.03 -29.58 7.45
C ARG A 685 -0.31 -28.86 7.23
N ARG A 686 -1.04 -29.27 6.19
CA ARG A 686 -2.30 -28.61 5.77
C ARG A 686 -3.36 -28.60 6.88
N GLU A 687 -3.44 -29.64 7.70
CA GLU A 687 -4.41 -29.76 8.80
C GLU A 687 -4.20 -28.67 9.85
N GLU A 688 -2.98 -28.21 10.08
CA GLU A 688 -2.64 -27.24 11.11
C GLU A 688 -2.47 -25.81 10.56
N PHE A 689 -1.93 -25.67 9.36
CA PHE A 689 -1.61 -24.36 8.76
C PHE A 689 -2.52 -24.01 7.56
N GLY A 690 -3.52 -24.87 7.25
CA GLY A 690 -4.38 -24.65 6.08
C GLY A 690 -3.58 -24.61 4.78
N ASP A 691 -3.97 -23.71 3.91
CA ASP A 691 -3.38 -23.54 2.57
C ASP A 691 -2.19 -22.57 2.54
N GLN A 692 -1.63 -22.22 3.70
CA GLN A 692 -0.59 -21.18 3.83
C GLN A 692 0.75 -21.59 3.20
N PHE A 693 1.18 -22.84 3.39
CA PHE A 693 2.49 -23.30 2.95
C PHE A 693 2.35 -24.37 1.88
N VAL A 694 2.81 -24.06 0.66
CA VAL A 694 2.92 -24.98 -0.46
C VAL A 694 4.34 -24.96 -0.98
N LEU A 695 4.99 -26.11 -1.00
CA LEU A 695 6.37 -26.30 -1.50
C LEU A 695 6.35 -26.84 -2.91
N LEU A 696 7.11 -26.24 -3.81
CA LEU A 696 7.40 -26.79 -5.13
C LEU A 696 8.29 -28.03 -4.99
N THR A 697 7.79 -29.20 -5.43
CA THR A 697 8.53 -30.48 -5.37
C THR A 697 9.25 -30.78 -6.68
N ASN A 698 8.66 -30.40 -7.82
CA ASN A 698 9.31 -30.47 -9.12
C ASN A 698 10.20 -29.24 -9.30
N THR A 699 11.47 -29.36 -8.91
CA THR A 699 12.45 -28.25 -8.96
C THR A 699 12.78 -27.79 -10.37
N GLY A 700 12.59 -28.66 -11.39
CA GLY A 700 12.79 -28.32 -12.80
C GLY A 700 11.81 -27.25 -13.33
N LEU A 701 10.72 -26.97 -12.60
CA LEU A 701 9.79 -25.91 -12.92
C LEU A 701 10.27 -24.49 -12.51
N TYR A 702 11.36 -24.40 -11.72
CA TYR A 702 11.92 -23.12 -11.31
C TYR A 702 13.31 -22.91 -11.95
N GLY A 703 13.32 -22.14 -13.06
CA GLY A 703 14.55 -21.83 -13.78
C GLY A 703 15.33 -20.66 -13.16
N GLU A 704 16.67 -20.70 -13.27
CA GLU A 704 17.56 -19.62 -12.82
C GLU A 704 17.39 -18.31 -13.61
N GLN A 705 16.83 -18.38 -14.81
CA GLN A 705 16.70 -17.22 -15.70
C GLN A 705 15.27 -16.75 -15.85
N ASP A 706 14.28 -17.65 -15.82
CA ASP A 706 12.88 -17.34 -16.12
C ASP A 706 11.91 -17.63 -14.95
N GLY A 707 12.44 -18.12 -13.81
CA GLY A 707 11.68 -18.35 -12.58
C GLY A 707 10.65 -19.47 -12.72
N LEU A 708 9.56 -19.42 -11.96
CA LEU A 708 8.55 -20.47 -11.91
C LEU A 708 7.73 -20.54 -13.20
N ASN A 709 7.78 -21.67 -13.85
CA ASN A 709 6.94 -22.00 -14.99
C ASN A 709 5.86 -23.02 -14.59
N TRP A 710 4.59 -22.59 -14.58
CA TRP A 710 3.45 -23.44 -14.25
C TRP A 710 2.57 -23.78 -15.46
N ASP A 711 3.01 -23.42 -16.69
CA ASP A 711 2.25 -23.69 -17.91
C ASP A 711 2.16 -25.19 -18.21
N ASP A 712 3.22 -25.96 -17.89
CA ASP A 712 3.27 -27.40 -17.98
C ASP A 712 3.75 -28.02 -16.64
N PRO A 713 2.84 -28.42 -15.75
CA PRO A 713 3.19 -29.03 -14.46
C PRO A 713 3.96 -30.34 -14.54
N THR A 714 3.89 -31.04 -15.67
CA THR A 714 4.53 -32.33 -15.89
C THR A 714 5.94 -32.22 -16.49
N TYR A 715 6.38 -31.01 -16.81
CA TYR A 715 7.71 -30.78 -17.37
C TYR A 715 8.80 -31.33 -16.45
N GLN A 716 9.67 -32.17 -16.99
CA GLN A 716 10.89 -32.64 -16.34
C GLN A 716 12.08 -32.10 -17.12
N SER A 717 13.05 -31.51 -16.41
CA SER A 717 14.30 -31.11 -17.05
C SER A 717 15.11 -32.35 -17.41
N VAL A 718 15.88 -32.29 -18.50
CA VAL A 718 16.76 -33.40 -18.94
C VAL A 718 17.73 -33.81 -17.83
N GLU A 719 18.18 -32.86 -16.99
CA GLU A 719 19.05 -33.07 -15.84
C GLU A 719 18.39 -33.87 -14.72
N SER A 720 17.08 -33.73 -14.52
CA SER A 720 16.31 -34.51 -13.51
C SER A 720 15.94 -35.91 -13.97
N SER A 721 16.16 -36.24 -15.25
CA SER A 721 15.88 -37.56 -15.83
C SER A 721 17.11 -38.49 -15.85
N MET A 722 18.25 -38.01 -15.33
CA MET A 722 19.54 -38.77 -15.30
C MET A 722 19.85 -39.38 -13.92
N PHE A 723 18.84 -39.58 -13.03
CA PHE A 723 19.05 -40.30 -11.76
C PHE A 723 18.11 -41.47 -11.62
#